data_462403692a34b9cfcddc58ef4c92ee29
#
_entry.id   462403692a34b9cfcddc58ef4c92ee29
#
_cell.length_a   1.000
_cell.length_b   1.000
_cell.length_c   1.000
_cell.angle_alpha   90.00
_cell.angle_beta   90.00
_cell.angle_gamma   90.00
#
_symmetry.space_group_name_H-M   'P 1'
#
loop_
_entity.id
_entity.type
_entity.pdbx_description
1 polymer ?
#
loop_
_entity_poly.entity_id
_entity_poly.type
_entity_poly.pdbx_seq_one_letter_code
_entity_poly.pdbx_strand_id
1 'polypeptide(L)'
;MNRTGANSSRPGPAATQSAAGSAASPVAVTEAGWLISDRAVLVLAGAAGLGAWLAWPVPLLIAVAGLVTVVLVPRWRHVFTLAAAVTLLTAALADRAYAGLDPALAGPVAGDAVLVSDPERLVAGTRAVAVFDGQRVQLWAHGAPAAALRRGLAGDVVEFQGRRRGLEPERIRANPWRRVVGIVEVQQVDRVGPGHWLHRMANEIHRRLEIGARSLPAEDRALLAGLVLGDDRAQTPLLRDAFDAVGLSHLLAVSGQNVAFVLAAAGPALRRLRLSSRWLAVVVLLCFFATVTRFEPSVLRAVAMAMLASTATALGRPAPGLRVLALAVVGLLLIDPLLVRSLGFQLSVVASAGILVLAPPLASRLPLPAWLATAVAVPLAAQLATSPLLVARNGSIPAVALVANVLAGPAAGMVMTWGSSAGLLAGWLPGPLATLVSLPSLILLRWISTVALTCTRLAPWTLGGPTLAALLAAAAVVQLRHSQKSGGLASAGAGTTDLEGPASPPRSRRAFRRVAALLAGAALLMVPTLRGTPTVGWGANLPAGVDLHRWASDEVVIITRPVEPSALLRALRGRIDGNIELVVVTSASDGAWRSAALLRKRYGAEVVLAPLARPGAQLAAPGQRLEVGQLQVEVVANPSKDGLNVLVSGDEDVPP
;
A
#
# COMPACT_ATOMS: atom_id res chain seq x y z
N MET A 1 -97.13 22.77 7.37
CA MET A 1 -97.29 22.28 8.77
C MET A 1 -96.03 21.61 9.24
N ASN A 2 -95.49 22.18 10.28
CA ASN A 2 -94.58 21.64 11.29
C ASN A 2 -93.26 21.03 10.84
N ARG A 3 -92.14 21.72 11.09
CA ARG A 3 -91.32 21.75 12.33
C ARG A 3 -90.51 20.44 12.44
N THR A 4 -89.26 20.41 12.57
CA THR A 4 -88.14 21.04 13.29
C THR A 4 -87.03 20.04 13.14
N GLY A 5 -85.82 20.32 13.11
CA GLY A 5 -84.91 21.11 13.84
C GLY A 5 -83.47 20.89 13.31
N ALA A 6 -82.76 21.97 13.42
CA ALA A 6 -81.35 22.05 13.12
C ALA A 6 -80.49 21.29 14.07
N ASN A 7 -79.39 20.74 13.57
CA ASN A 7 -78.15 20.88 14.34
C ASN A 7 -76.94 20.93 13.42
N SER A 8 -76.28 22.05 13.46
CA SER A 8 -75.05 22.35 12.81
C SER A 8 -73.88 21.81 13.62
N SER A 9 -73.00 20.98 13.02
CA SER A 9 -71.65 20.82 13.55
C SER A 9 -70.68 21.01 12.42
N ARG A 10 -69.93 22.14 12.48
CA ARG A 10 -68.79 22.44 11.64
C ARG A 10 -67.65 21.43 11.87
N PRO A 11 -66.94 20.96 10.83
CA PRO A 11 -65.68 20.29 11.01
C PRO A 11 -64.58 21.31 11.25
N GLY A 12 -63.76 21.10 12.30
CA GLY A 12 -62.55 21.86 12.62
C GLY A 12 -61.42 21.61 11.62
N PRO A 13 -60.42 22.52 11.59
CA PRO A 13 -59.36 22.46 10.60
C PRO A 13 -58.42 21.26 10.82
N ALA A 14 -58.20 20.51 9.75
CA ALA A 14 -57.22 19.41 9.70
C ALA A 14 -55.81 19.98 9.95
N ALA A 15 -55.15 19.46 10.99
CA ALA A 15 -53.76 19.71 11.26
C ALA A 15 -52.91 19.09 10.16
N THR A 16 -52.23 19.94 9.40
CA THR A 16 -51.16 19.55 8.51
C THR A 16 -49.99 18.96 9.33
N GLN A 17 -49.90 17.65 9.41
CA GLN A 17 -48.70 16.97 9.90
C GLN A 17 -47.59 17.14 8.86
N SER A 18 -46.63 18.01 9.19
CA SER A 18 -45.35 18.13 8.56
C SER A 18 -44.65 16.77 8.55
N ALA A 19 -44.42 16.21 7.36
CA ALA A 19 -43.55 15.07 7.14
C ALA A 19 -42.09 15.52 7.37
N ALA A 20 -41.69 15.58 8.64
CA ALA A 20 -40.28 15.63 9.00
C ALA A 20 -39.67 14.26 8.69
N GLY A 21 -38.72 14.26 7.76
CA GLY A 21 -38.03 13.08 7.32
C GLY A 21 -37.43 12.29 8.50
N SER A 22 -37.95 11.09 8.70
CA SER A 22 -37.36 10.09 9.58
C SER A 22 -36.00 9.71 9.01
N ALA A 23 -34.94 10.30 9.60
CA ALA A 23 -33.60 9.78 9.45
C ALA A 23 -33.63 8.33 9.96
N ALA A 24 -33.52 7.37 9.06
CA ALA A 24 -33.44 5.96 9.37
C ALA A 24 -32.30 5.75 10.37
N SER A 25 -32.65 5.45 11.61
CA SER A 25 -31.71 4.98 12.61
C SER A 25 -30.96 3.78 12.05
N PRO A 26 -29.62 3.66 12.24
CA PRO A 26 -28.91 2.50 11.79
C PRO A 26 -29.50 1.28 12.49
N VAL A 27 -30.10 0.39 11.69
CA VAL A 27 -30.66 -0.89 12.16
C VAL A 27 -29.56 -1.58 12.97
N ALA A 28 -29.81 -1.74 14.26
CA ALA A 28 -28.97 -2.54 15.13
C ALA A 28 -29.06 -3.99 14.61
N VAL A 29 -28.06 -4.42 13.88
CA VAL A 29 -27.92 -5.81 13.44
C VAL A 29 -27.74 -6.63 14.73
N THR A 30 -28.83 -7.27 15.15
CA THR A 30 -28.81 -8.18 16.28
C THR A 30 -27.88 -9.36 15.95
N GLU A 31 -27.02 -9.75 16.91
CA GLU A 31 -26.10 -10.91 16.79
C GLU A 31 -26.82 -12.25 16.63
N ALA A 32 -28.15 -12.26 16.67
CA ALA A 32 -29.02 -13.42 16.57
C ALA A 32 -29.05 -13.98 15.14
N GLY A 33 -28.12 -14.85 14.81
CA GLY A 33 -28.13 -15.58 13.54
C GLY A 33 -26.79 -16.15 13.08
N TRP A 34 -25.68 -15.78 13.71
CA TRP A 34 -24.36 -16.32 13.39
C TRP A 34 -23.95 -17.42 14.39
N LEU A 35 -23.46 -18.55 13.89
CA LEU A 35 -22.96 -19.66 14.71
C LEU A 35 -21.72 -19.29 15.57
N ILE A 36 -20.97 -18.29 15.14
CA ILE A 36 -19.69 -17.85 15.74
C ILE A 36 -19.76 -16.35 16.04
N SER A 37 -19.35 -15.93 17.23
CA SER A 37 -19.30 -14.51 17.64
C SER A 37 -18.20 -13.72 16.89
N ASP A 38 -18.33 -12.39 16.80
CA ASP A 38 -17.31 -11.52 16.19
C ASP A 38 -15.95 -11.65 16.86
N ARG A 39 -15.93 -11.85 18.19
CA ARG A 39 -14.68 -12.06 18.93
C ARG A 39 -13.99 -13.36 18.54
N ALA A 40 -14.77 -14.43 18.35
CA ALA A 40 -14.22 -15.71 17.94
C ALA A 40 -13.60 -15.63 16.53
N VAL A 41 -14.23 -14.93 15.60
CA VAL A 41 -13.68 -14.74 14.24
C VAL A 41 -12.38 -13.91 14.27
N LEU A 42 -12.28 -12.90 15.15
CA LEU A 42 -11.02 -12.15 15.34
C LEU A 42 -9.91 -13.02 15.92
N VAL A 43 -10.25 -13.90 16.89
CA VAL A 43 -9.29 -14.88 17.44
C VAL A 43 -8.81 -15.83 16.35
N LEU A 44 -9.69 -16.28 15.48
CA LEU A 44 -9.34 -17.15 14.34
C LEU A 44 -8.41 -16.44 13.33
N ALA A 45 -8.65 -15.15 13.06
CA ALA A 45 -7.77 -14.38 12.17
C ALA A 45 -6.36 -14.20 12.78
N GLY A 46 -6.28 -13.95 14.09
CA GLY A 46 -5.01 -13.91 14.82
C GLY A 46 -4.30 -15.28 14.82
N ALA A 47 -5.05 -16.35 15.03
CA ALA A 47 -4.57 -17.73 15.00
C ALA A 47 -4.00 -18.11 13.61
N ALA A 48 -4.74 -17.78 12.54
CA ALA A 48 -4.27 -17.97 11.17
C ALA A 48 -2.99 -17.20 10.88
N GLY A 49 -2.92 -15.93 11.31
CA GLY A 49 -1.73 -15.10 11.15
C GLY A 49 -0.52 -15.66 11.91
N LEU A 50 -0.72 -16.11 13.15
CA LEU A 50 0.33 -16.71 13.98
C LEU A 50 0.85 -18.01 13.36
N GLY A 51 -0.02 -18.92 12.94
CA GLY A 51 0.38 -20.17 12.30
C GLY A 51 1.16 -19.94 11.02
N ALA A 52 0.64 -19.10 10.12
CA ALA A 52 1.32 -18.74 8.88
C ALA A 52 2.68 -18.05 9.12
N TRP A 53 2.82 -17.30 10.23
CA TRP A 53 4.08 -16.67 10.60
C TRP A 53 5.10 -17.66 11.15
N LEU A 54 4.68 -18.60 12.01
CA LEU A 54 5.56 -19.58 12.63
C LEU A 54 6.09 -20.60 11.62
N ALA A 55 5.30 -20.96 10.60
CA ALA A 55 5.67 -21.92 9.56
C ALA A 55 6.30 -23.19 10.15
N TRP A 56 5.61 -23.80 11.11
CA TRP A 56 6.12 -24.97 11.82
C TRP A 56 5.95 -26.23 10.98
N PRO A 57 6.91 -27.17 10.98
CA PRO A 57 6.86 -28.43 10.22
C PRO A 57 5.86 -29.41 10.86
N VAL A 58 4.57 -29.09 10.77
CA VAL A 58 3.49 -29.95 11.23
C VAL A 58 3.00 -30.80 10.07
N PRO A 59 2.95 -32.14 10.19
CA PRO A 59 2.33 -32.99 9.18
C PRO A 59 0.87 -32.54 8.91
N LEU A 60 0.53 -32.31 7.64
CA LEU A 60 -0.78 -31.78 7.26
C LEU A 60 -1.91 -32.68 7.77
N LEU A 61 -1.69 -33.99 7.84
CA LEU A 61 -2.64 -34.95 8.40
C LEU A 61 -2.98 -34.64 9.86
N ILE A 62 -1.99 -34.26 10.68
CA ILE A 62 -2.21 -33.88 12.09
C ILE A 62 -3.00 -32.57 12.17
N ALA A 63 -2.69 -31.60 11.32
CA ALA A 63 -3.40 -30.33 11.26
C ALA A 63 -4.87 -30.51 10.83
N VAL A 64 -5.14 -31.36 9.85
CA VAL A 64 -6.49 -31.70 9.39
C VAL A 64 -7.22 -32.52 10.46
N ALA A 65 -6.57 -33.50 11.11
CA ALA A 65 -7.13 -34.24 12.23
C ALA A 65 -7.53 -33.31 13.38
N GLY A 66 -6.69 -32.29 13.69
CA GLY A 66 -7.03 -31.24 14.65
C GLY A 66 -8.31 -30.48 14.29
N LEU A 67 -8.55 -30.21 13.02
CA LEU A 67 -9.79 -29.58 12.57
C LEU A 67 -11.00 -30.50 12.74
N VAL A 68 -10.87 -31.79 12.47
CA VAL A 68 -11.93 -32.80 12.67
C VAL A 68 -12.27 -32.95 14.15
N THR A 69 -11.30 -32.90 15.06
CA THR A 69 -11.53 -33.01 16.50
C THR A 69 -12.40 -31.87 17.07
N VAL A 70 -12.47 -30.70 16.40
CA VAL A 70 -13.36 -29.59 16.80
C VAL A 70 -14.81 -30.03 16.89
N VAL A 71 -15.24 -30.94 15.99
CA VAL A 71 -16.61 -31.44 15.95
C VAL A 71 -16.96 -32.30 17.20
N LEU A 72 -15.95 -32.92 17.79
CA LEU A 72 -16.07 -33.82 18.94
C LEU A 72 -16.00 -33.11 20.30
N VAL A 73 -15.62 -31.83 20.34
CA VAL A 73 -15.39 -31.06 21.56
C VAL A 73 -16.68 -30.33 22.01
N PRO A 74 -16.97 -30.20 23.33
CA PRO A 74 -18.11 -29.43 23.83
C PRO A 74 -18.12 -27.99 23.32
N ARG A 75 -19.31 -27.43 23.00
CA ARG A 75 -19.50 -26.13 22.33
C ARG A 75 -18.76 -24.95 22.96
N TRP A 76 -18.57 -24.93 24.28
CA TRP A 76 -17.86 -23.84 24.99
C TRP A 76 -16.34 -23.82 24.73
N ARG A 77 -15.73 -24.93 24.28
CA ARG A 77 -14.33 -25.05 23.89
C ARG A 77 -14.08 -24.90 22.39
N HIS A 78 -15.12 -24.89 21.56
CA HIS A 78 -14.99 -24.86 20.10
C HIS A 78 -14.11 -23.73 19.57
N VAL A 79 -14.16 -22.54 20.18
CA VAL A 79 -13.35 -21.39 19.70
C VAL A 79 -11.86 -21.63 19.89
N PHE A 80 -11.46 -22.19 21.03
CA PHE A 80 -10.04 -22.45 21.31
C PHE A 80 -9.51 -23.62 20.50
N THR A 81 -10.27 -24.71 20.38
CA THR A 81 -9.88 -25.86 19.55
C THR A 81 -9.83 -25.50 18.07
N LEU A 82 -10.79 -24.71 17.58
CA LEU A 82 -10.79 -24.21 16.22
C LEU A 82 -9.61 -23.24 15.97
N ALA A 83 -9.30 -22.38 16.90
CA ALA A 83 -8.14 -21.48 16.79
C ALA A 83 -6.83 -22.28 16.74
N ALA A 84 -6.65 -23.28 17.62
CA ALA A 84 -5.50 -24.16 17.60
C ALA A 84 -5.40 -24.94 16.26
N ALA A 85 -6.51 -25.50 15.77
CA ALA A 85 -6.55 -26.20 14.51
C ALA A 85 -6.21 -25.31 13.31
N VAL A 86 -6.72 -24.06 13.29
CA VAL A 86 -6.42 -23.08 12.26
C VAL A 86 -4.94 -22.67 12.33
N THR A 87 -4.37 -22.49 13.53
CA THR A 87 -2.94 -22.21 13.70
C THR A 87 -2.08 -23.34 13.13
N LEU A 88 -2.37 -24.59 13.49
CA LEU A 88 -1.63 -25.76 12.99
C LEU A 88 -1.77 -25.91 11.47
N LEU A 89 -2.97 -25.72 10.94
CA LEU A 89 -3.21 -25.83 9.51
C LEU A 89 -2.45 -24.75 8.71
N THR A 90 -2.52 -23.50 9.15
CA THR A 90 -1.79 -22.41 8.46
C THR A 90 -0.29 -22.53 8.64
N ALA A 91 0.20 -23.07 9.77
CA ALA A 91 1.61 -23.38 9.97
C ALA A 91 2.10 -24.48 9.01
N ALA A 92 1.35 -25.59 8.90
CA ALA A 92 1.68 -26.67 7.98
C ALA A 92 1.63 -26.25 6.50
N LEU A 93 0.66 -25.37 6.13
CA LEU A 93 0.59 -24.82 4.78
C LEU A 93 1.74 -23.87 4.50
N ALA A 94 2.15 -23.06 5.50
CA ALA A 94 3.29 -22.15 5.37
C ALA A 94 4.60 -22.92 5.22
N ASP A 95 4.83 -23.94 6.04
CA ASP A 95 6.02 -24.81 5.93
C ASP A 95 6.13 -25.44 4.54
N ARG A 96 5.03 -25.99 4.02
CA ARG A 96 4.99 -26.52 2.64
C ARG A 96 5.24 -25.46 1.59
N ALA A 97 4.70 -24.25 1.78
CA ALA A 97 4.93 -23.15 0.85
C ALA A 97 6.40 -22.70 0.86
N TYR A 98 7.07 -22.76 2.02
CA TYR A 98 8.51 -22.53 2.13
C TYR A 98 9.35 -23.65 1.51
N ALA A 99 8.95 -24.91 1.71
CA ALA A 99 9.63 -26.07 1.09
C ALA A 99 9.61 -26.03 -0.45
N GLY A 100 8.61 -25.34 -1.04
CA GLY A 100 8.55 -25.10 -2.48
C GLY A 100 9.39 -23.92 -2.99
N LEU A 101 10.21 -23.28 -2.13
CA LEU A 101 11.05 -22.12 -2.46
C LEU A 101 12.53 -22.48 -2.59
N ASP A 102 12.84 -23.69 -3.03
CA ASP A 102 14.22 -24.08 -3.28
C ASP A 102 14.85 -23.25 -4.41
N PRO A 103 16.14 -22.85 -4.26
CA PRO A 103 16.83 -22.10 -5.29
C PRO A 103 16.80 -22.83 -6.64
N ALA A 104 16.49 -22.09 -7.70
CA ALA A 104 16.48 -22.65 -9.05
C ALA A 104 17.88 -23.16 -9.47
N LEU A 105 17.93 -24.29 -10.16
CA LEU A 105 19.18 -24.86 -10.68
C LEU A 105 19.84 -23.89 -11.67
N ALA A 106 21.16 -23.73 -11.55
CA ALA A 106 21.94 -22.89 -12.45
C ALA A 106 22.21 -23.61 -13.78
N GLY A 107 22.19 -22.86 -14.88
CA GLY A 107 22.51 -23.40 -16.21
C GLY A 107 21.91 -22.58 -17.35
N PRO A 108 22.23 -22.95 -18.60
CA PRO A 108 21.58 -22.39 -19.76
C PRO A 108 20.10 -22.81 -19.76
N VAL A 109 19.21 -21.90 -20.16
CA VAL A 109 17.77 -22.15 -20.28
C VAL A 109 17.23 -21.51 -21.54
N ALA A 110 16.27 -22.17 -22.17
CA ALA A 110 15.51 -21.65 -23.31
C ALA A 110 14.09 -22.18 -23.26
N GLY A 111 13.14 -21.39 -23.71
CA GLY A 111 11.74 -21.79 -23.77
C GLY A 111 10.77 -20.64 -23.46
N ASP A 112 9.54 -21.02 -23.19
CA ASP A 112 8.43 -20.11 -22.95
C ASP A 112 8.28 -19.79 -21.46
N ALA A 113 8.17 -18.51 -21.13
CA ALA A 113 7.81 -18.04 -19.80
C ALA A 113 6.59 -17.12 -19.84
N VAL A 114 5.70 -17.27 -18.87
CA VAL A 114 4.54 -16.39 -18.72
C VAL A 114 4.90 -15.26 -17.76
N LEU A 115 4.79 -14.02 -18.21
CA LEU A 115 5.03 -12.84 -17.37
C LEU A 115 4.00 -12.77 -16.25
N VAL A 116 4.46 -12.64 -15.01
CA VAL A 116 3.61 -12.42 -13.82
C VAL A 116 3.50 -10.94 -13.48
N SER A 117 4.57 -10.19 -13.71
CA SER A 117 4.58 -8.73 -13.54
C SER A 117 4.84 -8.03 -14.87
N ASP A 118 4.36 -6.81 -14.97
CA ASP A 118 4.73 -5.95 -16.10
C ASP A 118 6.24 -5.67 -16.07
N PRO A 119 6.94 -5.66 -17.22
CA PRO A 119 8.37 -5.39 -17.30
C PRO A 119 8.71 -3.97 -16.84
N GLU A 120 9.59 -3.85 -15.86
CA GLU A 120 10.03 -2.59 -15.27
C GLU A 120 11.36 -2.14 -15.89
N ARG A 121 11.44 -0.87 -16.28
CA ARG A 121 12.68 -0.26 -16.76
C ARG A 121 13.56 0.16 -15.59
N LEU A 122 14.76 -0.37 -15.54
CA LEU A 122 15.82 0.01 -14.60
C LEU A 122 16.94 0.78 -15.32
N VAL A 123 17.84 1.38 -14.55
CA VAL A 123 19.00 2.10 -15.11
C VAL A 123 19.85 1.18 -15.98
N ALA A 124 20.06 -0.06 -15.53
CA ALA A 124 20.91 -1.04 -16.20
C ALA A 124 20.16 -1.97 -17.17
N GLY A 125 18.84 -1.84 -17.34
CA GLY A 125 18.13 -2.77 -18.22
C GLY A 125 16.62 -2.85 -17.98
N THR A 126 16.07 -4.03 -18.14
CA THR A 126 14.66 -4.32 -17.89
C THR A 126 14.55 -5.56 -17.02
N ARG A 127 13.66 -5.49 -16.03
CA ARG A 127 13.37 -6.57 -15.10
C ARG A 127 11.89 -6.95 -15.20
N ALA A 128 11.60 -8.25 -15.19
CA ALA A 128 10.24 -8.76 -15.05
C ALA A 128 10.23 -10.03 -14.20
N VAL A 129 9.10 -10.36 -13.59
CA VAL A 129 8.90 -11.66 -12.95
C VAL A 129 8.08 -12.52 -13.90
N ALA A 130 8.52 -13.76 -14.12
CA ALA A 130 7.84 -14.71 -14.97
C ALA A 130 7.75 -16.10 -14.32
N VAL A 131 6.83 -16.92 -14.77
CA VAL A 131 6.77 -18.35 -14.48
C VAL A 131 7.44 -19.09 -15.63
N PHE A 132 8.49 -19.82 -15.32
CA PHE A 132 9.24 -20.69 -16.22
C PHE A 132 9.43 -22.05 -15.54
N ASP A 133 9.08 -23.14 -16.22
CA ASP A 133 9.10 -24.51 -15.65
C ASP A 133 8.35 -24.62 -14.31
N GLY A 134 7.20 -23.97 -14.17
CA GLY A 134 6.41 -23.97 -12.94
C GLY A 134 7.02 -23.17 -11.77
N GLN A 135 8.20 -22.57 -11.93
CA GLN A 135 8.88 -21.76 -10.93
C GLN A 135 8.82 -20.26 -11.30
N ARG A 136 8.70 -19.39 -10.30
CA ARG A 136 8.84 -17.95 -10.52
C ARG A 136 10.30 -17.56 -10.56
N VAL A 137 10.72 -16.96 -11.66
CA VAL A 137 12.07 -16.43 -11.88
C VAL A 137 12.00 -14.95 -12.22
N GLN A 138 13.09 -14.25 -11.96
CA GLN A 138 13.24 -12.85 -12.33
C GLN A 138 14.04 -12.78 -13.63
N LEU A 139 13.42 -12.31 -14.71
CA LEU A 139 14.07 -12.08 -15.98
C LEU A 139 14.80 -10.73 -15.94
N TRP A 140 16.08 -10.73 -16.27
CA TRP A 140 16.90 -9.54 -16.45
C TRP A 140 17.41 -9.48 -17.88
N ALA A 141 17.12 -8.38 -18.55
CA ALA A 141 17.50 -8.17 -19.94
C ALA A 141 18.22 -6.82 -20.11
N HIS A 142 19.20 -6.79 -21.00
CA HIS A 142 19.99 -5.61 -21.35
C HIS A 142 19.92 -5.37 -22.85
N GLY A 143 20.14 -4.13 -23.32
CA GLY A 143 20.20 -3.81 -24.76
C GLY A 143 18.93 -4.16 -25.52
N ALA A 144 19.08 -4.85 -26.64
CA ALA A 144 17.98 -5.25 -27.54
C ALA A 144 16.95 -6.20 -26.86
N PRO A 145 17.36 -7.26 -26.11
CA PRO A 145 16.43 -8.09 -25.35
C PRO A 145 15.59 -7.30 -24.34
N ALA A 146 16.16 -6.28 -23.71
CA ALA A 146 15.41 -5.41 -22.80
C ALA A 146 14.33 -4.61 -23.52
N ALA A 147 14.60 -4.14 -24.75
CA ALA A 147 13.62 -3.43 -25.57
C ALA A 147 12.48 -4.37 -26.02
N ALA A 148 12.80 -5.62 -26.36
CA ALA A 148 11.82 -6.63 -26.71
C ALA A 148 10.93 -6.99 -25.50
N LEU A 149 11.54 -7.26 -24.34
CA LEU A 149 10.81 -7.61 -23.12
C LEU A 149 9.82 -6.51 -22.68
N ARG A 150 10.17 -5.23 -22.84
CA ARG A 150 9.29 -4.09 -22.53
C ARG A 150 8.00 -4.01 -23.35
N ARG A 151 7.90 -4.73 -24.47
CA ARG A 151 6.67 -4.80 -25.28
C ARG A 151 5.61 -5.69 -24.64
N GLY A 152 6.04 -6.62 -23.76
CA GLY A 152 5.15 -7.53 -23.05
C GLY A 152 4.49 -6.86 -21.84
N LEU A 153 3.37 -7.44 -21.46
CA LEU A 153 2.64 -7.13 -20.22
C LEU A 153 2.44 -8.41 -19.42
N ALA A 154 2.07 -8.28 -18.15
CA ALA A 154 1.75 -9.46 -17.33
C ALA A 154 0.67 -10.33 -18.01
N GLY A 155 0.89 -11.64 -17.99
CA GLY A 155 0.09 -12.61 -18.70
C GLY A 155 0.53 -12.92 -20.13
N ASP A 156 1.41 -12.11 -20.73
CA ASP A 156 1.98 -12.44 -22.04
C ASP A 156 3.04 -13.55 -21.93
N VAL A 157 3.23 -14.29 -23.01
CA VAL A 157 4.23 -15.36 -23.12
C VAL A 157 5.45 -14.80 -23.82
N VAL A 158 6.62 -15.03 -23.22
CA VAL A 158 7.93 -14.62 -23.76
C VAL A 158 8.74 -15.87 -24.05
N GLU A 159 9.09 -16.07 -25.30
CA GLU A 159 10.05 -17.08 -25.76
C GLU A 159 11.44 -16.46 -25.68
N PHE A 160 12.34 -17.08 -24.90
CA PHE A 160 13.64 -16.50 -24.60
C PHE A 160 14.73 -17.55 -24.49
N GLN A 161 15.96 -17.09 -24.60
CA GLN A 161 17.18 -17.84 -24.30
C GLN A 161 18.01 -17.03 -23.31
N GLY A 162 18.63 -17.73 -22.33
CA GLY A 162 19.40 -17.06 -21.31
C GLY A 162 20.13 -18.02 -20.37
N ARG A 163 20.69 -17.45 -19.31
CA ARG A 163 21.38 -18.20 -18.27
C ARG A 163 20.68 -18.02 -16.94
N ARG A 164 20.22 -19.12 -16.36
CA ARG A 164 19.60 -19.14 -15.05
C ARG A 164 20.64 -19.32 -13.95
N ARG A 165 20.45 -18.59 -12.84
CA ARG A 165 21.14 -18.82 -11.57
C ARG A 165 20.13 -18.81 -10.43
N GLY A 166 20.35 -19.63 -9.42
CA GLY A 166 19.55 -19.64 -8.19
C GLY A 166 19.74 -18.33 -7.42
N LEU A 167 18.71 -17.92 -6.69
CA LEU A 167 18.83 -16.89 -5.68
C LEU A 167 19.37 -17.48 -4.38
N GLU A 168 20.15 -16.68 -3.66
CA GLU A 168 20.58 -17.01 -2.31
C GLU A 168 19.37 -17.23 -1.40
N PRO A 169 19.37 -18.27 -0.53
CA PRO A 169 18.25 -18.59 0.35
C PRO A 169 17.80 -17.41 1.22
N GLU A 170 18.73 -16.55 1.63
CA GLU A 170 18.42 -15.33 2.42
C GLU A 170 17.57 -14.35 1.64
N ARG A 171 17.85 -14.14 0.36
CA ARG A 171 17.07 -13.27 -0.53
C ARG A 171 15.66 -13.82 -0.79
N ILE A 172 15.54 -15.13 -0.91
CA ILE A 172 14.24 -15.80 -1.04
C ILE A 172 13.43 -15.59 0.25
N ARG A 173 14.07 -15.83 1.42
CA ARG A 173 13.43 -15.67 2.73
C ARG A 173 13.07 -14.21 3.09
N ALA A 174 13.77 -13.23 2.51
CA ALA A 174 13.46 -11.82 2.71
C ALA A 174 12.10 -11.43 2.10
N ASN A 175 11.70 -12.06 0.99
CA ASN A 175 10.43 -11.77 0.30
C ASN A 175 9.74 -13.05 -0.19
N PRO A 176 9.39 -14.00 0.69
CA PRO A 176 8.94 -15.34 0.31
C PRO A 176 7.59 -15.31 -0.43
N TRP A 177 6.74 -14.33 -0.17
CA TRP A 177 5.45 -14.15 -0.82
C TRP A 177 5.56 -13.89 -2.33
N ARG A 178 6.70 -13.38 -2.81
CA ARG A 178 6.97 -13.22 -4.25
C ARG A 178 7.25 -14.54 -4.93
N ARG A 179 7.70 -15.56 -4.17
CA ARG A 179 8.03 -16.90 -4.65
C ARG A 179 9.09 -16.92 -5.75
N VAL A 180 9.96 -15.94 -5.82
CA VAL A 180 11.05 -15.86 -6.81
C VAL A 180 12.23 -16.68 -6.30
N VAL A 181 12.60 -17.71 -7.04
CA VAL A 181 13.65 -18.68 -6.65
C VAL A 181 14.93 -18.58 -7.48
N GLY A 182 14.90 -17.80 -8.57
CA GLY A 182 16.06 -17.64 -9.45
C GLY A 182 16.01 -16.36 -10.26
N ILE A 183 17.17 -16.05 -10.85
CA ILE A 183 17.35 -14.96 -11.82
C ILE A 183 17.74 -15.58 -13.16
N VAL A 184 17.16 -15.10 -14.24
CA VAL A 184 17.56 -15.45 -15.61
C VAL A 184 18.11 -14.20 -16.28
N GLU A 185 19.37 -14.25 -16.66
CA GLU A 185 20.00 -13.27 -17.52
C GLU A 185 19.61 -13.58 -18.97
N VAL A 186 18.66 -12.80 -19.50
CA VAL A 186 18.11 -13.00 -20.83
C VAL A 186 19.10 -12.47 -21.87
N GLN A 187 19.57 -13.35 -22.72
CA GLN A 187 20.51 -13.06 -23.81
C GLN A 187 19.76 -12.72 -25.10
N GLN A 188 18.66 -13.42 -25.35
CA GLN A 188 17.84 -13.26 -26.54
C GLN A 188 16.36 -13.39 -26.18
N VAL A 189 15.52 -12.59 -26.83
CA VAL A 189 14.06 -12.70 -26.81
C VAL A 189 13.62 -12.96 -28.23
N ASP A 190 13.13 -14.16 -28.48
CA ASP A 190 12.75 -14.61 -29.81
C ASP A 190 11.34 -14.12 -30.14
N ARG A 191 10.43 -14.20 -29.17
CA ARG A 191 9.04 -13.83 -29.36
C ARG A 191 8.41 -13.30 -28.06
N VAL A 192 7.55 -12.30 -28.21
CA VAL A 192 6.58 -11.87 -27.18
C VAL A 192 5.20 -12.00 -27.79
N GLY A 193 4.37 -12.85 -27.20
CA GLY A 193 3.05 -13.16 -27.70
C GLY A 193 1.95 -13.05 -26.63
N PRO A 194 0.69 -12.95 -27.03
CA PRO A 194 -0.42 -12.86 -26.10
C PRO A 194 -0.64 -14.19 -25.38
N GLY A 195 -0.84 -14.13 -24.06
CA GLY A 195 -1.18 -15.29 -23.26
C GLY A 195 -2.69 -15.56 -23.17
N HIS A 196 -3.14 -16.00 -21.99
CA HIS A 196 -4.52 -16.39 -21.74
C HIS A 196 -5.51 -15.23 -21.98
N TRP A 197 -6.72 -15.52 -22.45
CA TRP A 197 -7.72 -14.52 -22.83
C TRP A 197 -8.08 -13.51 -21.73
N LEU A 198 -8.12 -13.92 -20.46
CA LEU A 198 -8.36 -13.01 -19.31
C LEU A 198 -7.27 -11.94 -19.20
N HIS A 199 -6.01 -12.33 -19.34
CA HIS A 199 -4.90 -11.38 -19.34
C HIS A 199 -4.92 -10.46 -20.56
N ARG A 200 -5.32 -10.98 -21.73
CA ARG A 200 -5.49 -10.14 -22.93
C ARG A 200 -6.55 -9.05 -22.71
N MET A 201 -7.69 -9.41 -22.09
CA MET A 201 -8.71 -8.43 -21.73
C MET A 201 -8.20 -7.42 -20.70
N ALA A 202 -7.48 -7.87 -19.68
CA ALA A 202 -6.87 -6.98 -18.69
C ALA A 202 -5.85 -6.03 -19.33
N ASN A 203 -4.99 -6.54 -20.22
CA ASN A 203 -4.00 -5.75 -20.96
C ASN A 203 -4.66 -4.75 -21.92
N GLU A 204 -5.83 -5.09 -22.48
CA GLU A 204 -6.62 -4.14 -23.29
C GLU A 204 -7.14 -2.98 -22.43
N ILE A 205 -7.56 -3.21 -21.17
CA ILE A 205 -7.93 -2.14 -20.24
C ILE A 205 -6.75 -1.19 -20.00
N HIS A 206 -5.55 -1.72 -19.77
CA HIS A 206 -4.34 -0.90 -19.61
C HIS A 206 -4.09 -0.04 -20.86
N ARG A 207 -4.14 -0.65 -22.05
CA ARG A 207 -3.96 0.07 -23.32
C ARG A 207 -5.03 1.13 -23.56
N ARG A 208 -6.31 0.84 -23.25
CA ARG A 208 -7.40 1.81 -23.41
C ARG A 208 -7.27 3.02 -22.51
N LEU A 209 -6.89 2.81 -21.24
CA LEU A 209 -6.62 3.92 -20.34
C LEU A 209 -5.44 4.77 -20.86
N GLU A 210 -4.36 4.14 -21.33
CA GLU A 210 -3.22 4.85 -21.87
C GLU A 210 -3.59 5.67 -23.13
N ILE A 211 -4.40 5.09 -24.03
CA ILE A 211 -4.89 5.78 -25.24
C ILE A 211 -5.76 6.96 -24.85
N GLY A 212 -6.72 6.79 -23.92
CA GLY A 212 -7.60 7.85 -23.45
C GLY A 212 -6.85 9.00 -22.77
N ALA A 213 -5.71 8.67 -22.13
CA ALA A 213 -4.87 9.65 -21.45
C ALA A 213 -3.78 10.29 -22.32
N ARG A 214 -3.72 10.00 -23.65
CA ARG A 214 -2.63 10.49 -24.53
C ARG A 214 -2.51 12.02 -24.59
N SER A 215 -3.62 12.73 -24.40
CA SER A 215 -3.64 14.19 -24.36
C SER A 215 -3.03 14.78 -23.08
N LEU A 216 -2.87 13.97 -22.02
CA LEU A 216 -2.23 14.40 -20.79
C LEU A 216 -0.70 14.47 -20.96
N PRO A 217 -0.02 15.41 -20.27
CA PRO A 217 1.43 15.39 -20.13
C PRO A 217 1.93 14.05 -19.60
N ALA A 218 3.16 13.66 -19.96
CA ALA A 218 3.70 12.34 -19.66
C ALA A 218 3.71 12.01 -18.16
N GLU A 219 4.04 12.97 -17.30
CA GLU A 219 4.04 12.79 -15.83
C GLU A 219 2.64 12.58 -15.28
N ASP A 220 1.66 13.38 -15.74
CA ASP A 220 0.26 13.26 -15.32
C ASP A 220 -0.38 11.95 -15.81
N ARG A 221 -0.04 11.51 -17.02
CA ARG A 221 -0.46 10.20 -17.55
C ARG A 221 0.11 9.05 -16.74
N ALA A 222 1.39 9.09 -16.39
CA ALA A 222 2.03 8.10 -15.53
C ALA A 222 1.40 8.05 -14.13
N LEU A 223 1.06 9.21 -13.57
CA LEU A 223 0.37 9.29 -12.29
C LEU A 223 -1.05 8.74 -12.37
N LEU A 224 -1.79 9.02 -13.45
CA LEU A 224 -3.12 8.46 -13.68
C LEU A 224 -3.08 6.92 -13.75
N ALA A 225 -2.13 6.36 -14.51
CA ALA A 225 -1.96 4.90 -14.62
C ALA A 225 -1.65 4.26 -13.25
N GLY A 226 -0.79 4.89 -12.45
CA GLY A 226 -0.50 4.45 -11.08
C GLY A 226 -1.73 4.44 -10.19
N LEU A 227 -2.47 5.55 -10.14
CA LEU A 227 -3.66 5.68 -9.28
C LEU A 227 -4.79 4.72 -9.68
N VAL A 228 -5.06 4.54 -10.97
CA VAL A 228 -6.22 3.77 -11.46
C VAL A 228 -5.92 2.28 -11.58
N LEU A 229 -4.76 1.92 -12.17
CA LEU A 229 -4.39 0.53 -12.49
C LEU A 229 -3.25 -0.02 -11.64
N GLY A 230 -2.54 0.84 -10.88
CA GLY A 230 -1.33 0.47 -10.15
C GLY A 230 -0.10 0.35 -11.05
N ASP A 231 -0.16 0.86 -12.27
CA ASP A 231 0.97 0.87 -13.18
C ASP A 231 1.89 2.07 -12.89
N ASP A 232 2.93 1.82 -12.12
CA ASP A 232 3.88 2.83 -11.69
C ASP A 232 5.15 2.92 -12.56
N ARG A 233 5.25 2.11 -13.63
CA ARG A 233 6.45 1.95 -14.47
C ARG A 233 6.93 3.23 -15.15
N ALA A 234 6.01 4.09 -15.53
CA ALA A 234 6.30 5.35 -16.22
C ALA A 234 6.49 6.54 -15.27
N GLN A 235 6.33 6.35 -13.96
CA GLN A 235 6.47 7.42 -12.99
C GLN A 235 7.92 7.87 -12.84
N THR A 236 8.14 9.19 -12.76
CA THR A 236 9.48 9.73 -12.56
C THR A 236 9.99 9.41 -11.15
N PRO A 237 11.30 9.13 -10.98
CA PRO A 237 11.89 8.90 -9.67
C PRO A 237 11.66 10.04 -8.67
N LEU A 238 11.64 11.29 -9.15
CA LEU A 238 11.34 12.46 -8.33
C LEU A 238 9.92 12.47 -7.78
N LEU A 239 8.95 12.10 -8.60
CA LEU A 239 7.55 12.04 -8.16
C LEU A 239 7.37 10.92 -7.12
N ARG A 240 7.95 9.74 -7.37
CA ARG A 240 7.96 8.64 -6.40
C ARG A 240 8.61 9.06 -5.09
N ASP A 241 9.78 9.73 -5.16
CA ASP A 241 10.47 10.24 -3.97
C ASP A 241 9.61 11.25 -3.19
N ALA A 242 8.95 12.18 -3.89
CA ALA A 242 8.05 13.14 -3.26
C ALA A 242 6.89 12.46 -2.54
N PHE A 243 6.24 11.48 -3.19
CA PHE A 243 5.14 10.72 -2.58
C PHE A 243 5.60 9.89 -1.38
N ASP A 244 6.76 9.25 -1.48
CA ASP A 244 7.36 8.49 -0.37
C ASP A 244 7.71 9.41 0.82
N ALA A 245 8.30 10.57 0.53
CA ALA A 245 8.73 11.54 1.54
C ALA A 245 7.57 12.09 2.37
N VAL A 246 6.38 12.22 1.77
CA VAL A 246 5.19 12.74 2.44
C VAL A 246 4.18 11.67 2.86
N GLY A 247 4.53 10.39 2.72
CA GLY A 247 3.65 9.28 3.12
C GLY A 247 2.45 9.04 2.22
N LEU A 248 2.51 9.47 0.95
CA LEU A 248 1.47 9.25 -0.07
C LEU A 248 1.75 8.06 -0.99
N SER A 249 2.84 7.31 -0.78
CA SER A 249 3.23 6.17 -1.63
C SER A 249 2.14 5.10 -1.79
N HIS A 250 1.26 4.95 -0.78
CA HIS A 250 0.12 4.04 -0.84
C HIS A 250 -0.94 4.44 -1.89
N LEU A 251 -0.96 5.70 -2.36
CA LEU A 251 -1.81 6.14 -3.46
C LEU A 251 -1.29 5.67 -4.82
N LEU A 252 0.05 5.50 -4.97
CA LEU A 252 0.68 5.02 -6.20
C LEU A 252 0.49 3.51 -6.41
N ALA A 253 0.21 2.78 -5.35
CA ALA A 253 -0.17 1.37 -5.40
C ALA A 253 -1.70 1.24 -5.42
N VAL A 254 -2.23 0.24 -6.14
CA VAL A 254 -3.67 -0.01 -6.10
C VAL A 254 -4.10 -0.31 -4.68
N SER A 255 -5.07 0.45 -4.20
CA SER A 255 -5.61 0.31 -2.86
C SER A 255 -6.93 -0.45 -2.84
N GLY A 256 -7.33 -0.92 -1.66
CA GLY A 256 -8.66 -1.50 -1.47
C GLY A 256 -9.82 -0.53 -1.78
N GLN A 257 -9.54 0.76 -1.81
CA GLN A 257 -10.49 1.80 -2.16
C GLN A 257 -10.91 1.72 -3.65
N ASN A 258 -9.98 1.31 -4.55
CA ASN A 258 -10.28 1.15 -5.98
C ASN A 258 -11.35 0.08 -6.20
N VAL A 259 -11.34 -1.00 -5.41
CA VAL A 259 -12.40 -2.04 -5.44
C VAL A 259 -13.77 -1.42 -5.15
N ALA A 260 -13.86 -0.55 -4.14
CA ALA A 260 -15.11 0.13 -3.80
C ALA A 260 -15.58 1.07 -4.93
N PHE A 261 -14.66 1.79 -5.57
CA PHE A 261 -14.99 2.68 -6.69
C PHE A 261 -15.47 1.92 -7.92
N VAL A 262 -14.82 0.80 -8.27
CA VAL A 262 -15.27 -0.06 -9.38
C VAL A 262 -16.66 -0.61 -9.11
N LEU A 263 -16.95 -1.07 -7.89
CA LEU A 263 -18.28 -1.53 -7.51
C LEU A 263 -19.31 -0.39 -7.52
N ALA A 264 -18.93 0.82 -7.09
CA ALA A 264 -19.79 1.99 -7.13
C ALA A 264 -20.12 2.40 -8.58
N ALA A 265 -19.12 2.42 -9.46
CA ALA A 265 -19.29 2.70 -10.89
C ALA A 265 -20.19 1.66 -11.58
N ALA A 266 -20.05 0.37 -11.27
CA ALA A 266 -20.88 -0.70 -11.77
C ALA A 266 -22.28 -0.76 -11.10
N GLY A 267 -22.44 -0.07 -9.96
CA GLY A 267 -23.63 -0.11 -9.12
C GLY A 267 -24.98 0.11 -9.85
N PRO A 268 -25.12 1.11 -10.73
CA PRO A 268 -26.36 1.34 -11.48
C PRO A 268 -26.76 0.16 -12.37
N ALA A 269 -25.80 -0.50 -13.02
CA ALA A 269 -26.03 -1.70 -13.83
C ALA A 269 -26.35 -2.91 -12.95
N LEU A 270 -25.57 -3.12 -11.89
CA LEU A 270 -25.74 -4.23 -10.96
C LEU A 270 -27.11 -4.21 -10.25
N ARG A 271 -27.65 -3.02 -9.95
CA ARG A 271 -28.97 -2.86 -9.31
C ARG A 271 -30.13 -3.33 -10.19
N ARG A 272 -29.94 -3.39 -11.50
CA ARG A 272 -30.96 -3.88 -12.46
C ARG A 272 -31.06 -5.39 -12.49
N LEU A 273 -30.08 -6.11 -11.91
CA LEU A 273 -30.02 -7.57 -11.90
C LEU A 273 -30.77 -8.15 -10.69
N ARG A 274 -31.31 -9.37 -10.85
CA ARG A 274 -31.84 -10.18 -9.74
C ARG A 274 -30.71 -10.51 -8.76
N LEU A 275 -31.03 -10.77 -7.50
CA LEU A 275 -30.06 -10.92 -6.42
C LEU A 275 -28.97 -11.95 -6.71
N SER A 276 -29.33 -13.14 -7.22
CA SER A 276 -28.39 -14.19 -7.59
C SER A 276 -27.47 -13.79 -8.76
N SER A 277 -28.04 -13.23 -9.82
CA SER A 277 -27.28 -12.75 -10.97
C SER A 277 -26.40 -11.57 -10.61
N ARG A 278 -26.86 -10.68 -9.73
CA ARG A 278 -26.09 -9.56 -9.20
C ARG A 278 -24.89 -10.06 -8.39
N TRP A 279 -25.08 -11.06 -7.52
CA TRP A 279 -23.99 -11.66 -6.78
C TRP A 279 -22.92 -12.23 -7.72
N LEU A 280 -23.34 -13.04 -8.71
CA LEU A 280 -22.42 -13.60 -9.70
C LEU A 280 -21.68 -12.51 -10.48
N ALA A 281 -22.37 -11.47 -10.93
CA ALA A 281 -21.77 -10.35 -11.65
C ALA A 281 -20.74 -9.61 -10.79
N VAL A 282 -21.01 -9.42 -9.49
CA VAL A 282 -20.05 -8.83 -8.54
C VAL A 282 -18.82 -9.72 -8.41
N VAL A 283 -18.98 -11.04 -8.25
CA VAL A 283 -17.85 -11.98 -8.14
C VAL A 283 -16.99 -11.94 -9.41
N VAL A 284 -17.62 -12.04 -10.59
CA VAL A 284 -16.91 -11.97 -11.88
C VAL A 284 -16.17 -10.66 -12.05
N LEU A 285 -16.82 -9.52 -11.75
CA LEU A 285 -16.20 -8.19 -11.82
C LEU A 285 -14.99 -8.09 -10.88
N LEU A 286 -15.09 -8.59 -9.66
CA LEU A 286 -14.01 -8.56 -8.67
C LEU A 286 -12.83 -9.45 -9.06
N CYS A 287 -13.09 -10.67 -9.57
CA CYS A 287 -12.05 -11.56 -10.08
C CYS A 287 -11.34 -10.94 -11.29
N PHE A 288 -12.10 -10.34 -12.21
CA PHE A 288 -11.53 -9.63 -13.35
C PHE A 288 -10.70 -8.42 -12.91
N PHE A 289 -11.19 -7.62 -11.96
CA PHE A 289 -10.43 -6.50 -11.42
C PHE A 289 -9.13 -6.94 -10.74
N ALA A 290 -9.13 -8.06 -10.00
CA ALA A 290 -7.90 -8.63 -9.45
C ALA A 290 -6.89 -8.99 -10.54
N THR A 291 -7.34 -9.48 -11.70
CA THR A 291 -6.48 -9.76 -12.86
C THR A 291 -5.92 -8.46 -13.46
N VAL A 292 -6.74 -7.43 -13.61
CA VAL A 292 -6.32 -6.09 -14.10
C VAL A 292 -5.23 -5.50 -13.20
N THR A 293 -5.36 -5.66 -11.89
CA THR A 293 -4.41 -5.13 -10.89
C THR A 293 -3.29 -6.10 -10.52
N ARG A 294 -3.05 -7.14 -11.34
CA ARG A 294 -1.93 -8.10 -11.19
C ARG A 294 -1.92 -8.84 -9.84
N PHE A 295 -3.09 -9.06 -9.23
CA PHE A 295 -3.24 -9.75 -7.94
C PHE A 295 -2.41 -9.12 -6.79
N GLU A 296 -2.30 -7.80 -6.76
CA GLU A 296 -1.61 -7.10 -5.68
C GLU A 296 -2.19 -7.49 -4.30
N PRO A 297 -1.36 -7.73 -3.26
CA PRO A 297 -1.83 -8.24 -1.97
C PRO A 297 -2.86 -7.34 -1.28
N SER A 298 -2.77 -6.02 -1.46
CA SER A 298 -3.73 -5.04 -0.96
C SER A 298 -5.10 -5.18 -1.62
N VAL A 299 -5.12 -5.45 -2.93
CA VAL A 299 -6.34 -5.66 -3.72
C VAL A 299 -6.98 -7.00 -3.39
N LEU A 300 -6.18 -8.08 -3.28
CA LEU A 300 -6.68 -9.40 -2.91
C LEU A 300 -7.50 -9.37 -1.61
N ARG A 301 -7.00 -8.65 -0.58
CA ARG A 301 -7.76 -8.46 0.66
C ARG A 301 -9.10 -7.75 0.41
N ALA A 302 -9.09 -6.65 -0.35
CA ALA A 302 -10.29 -5.88 -0.61
C ALA A 302 -11.31 -6.65 -1.45
N VAL A 303 -10.84 -7.40 -2.44
CA VAL A 303 -11.66 -8.32 -3.25
C VAL A 303 -12.28 -9.39 -2.37
N ALA A 304 -11.51 -10.05 -1.51
CA ALA A 304 -12.01 -11.06 -0.58
C ALA A 304 -13.08 -10.48 0.36
N MET A 305 -12.84 -9.28 0.92
CA MET A 305 -13.82 -8.59 1.76
C MET A 305 -15.10 -8.26 0.98
N ALA A 306 -15.00 -7.74 -0.23
CA ALA A 306 -16.14 -7.37 -1.06
C ALA A 306 -16.94 -8.61 -1.48
N MET A 307 -16.27 -9.72 -1.82
CA MET A 307 -16.91 -11.00 -2.12
C MET A 307 -17.68 -11.55 -0.90
N LEU A 308 -17.05 -11.58 0.28
CA LEU A 308 -17.69 -12.03 1.52
C LEU A 308 -18.87 -11.14 1.92
N ALA A 309 -18.72 -9.81 1.82
CA ALA A 309 -19.81 -8.88 2.11
C ALA A 309 -20.99 -9.05 1.14
N SER A 310 -20.70 -9.22 -0.16
CA SER A 310 -21.72 -9.48 -1.18
C SER A 310 -22.42 -10.81 -0.97
N THR A 311 -21.68 -11.87 -0.59
CA THR A 311 -22.23 -13.19 -0.26
C THR A 311 -23.11 -13.13 0.98
N ALA A 312 -22.64 -12.46 2.04
CA ALA A 312 -23.42 -12.27 3.26
C ALA A 312 -24.74 -11.53 2.99
N THR A 313 -24.70 -10.50 2.14
CA THR A 313 -25.90 -9.76 1.72
C THR A 313 -26.82 -10.61 0.86
N ALA A 314 -26.28 -11.41 -0.06
CA ALA A 314 -27.07 -12.32 -0.91
C ALA A 314 -27.78 -13.42 -0.09
N LEU A 315 -27.17 -13.85 1.02
CA LEU A 315 -27.76 -14.80 1.98
C LEU A 315 -28.71 -14.14 2.99
N GLY A 316 -29.00 -12.85 2.86
CA GLY A 316 -29.84 -12.10 3.79
C GLY A 316 -29.24 -11.89 5.19
N ARG A 317 -27.93 -12.09 5.34
CA ARG A 317 -27.21 -12.02 6.63
C ARG A 317 -26.04 -11.01 6.55
N PRO A 318 -26.29 -9.69 6.45
CA PRO A 318 -25.23 -8.71 6.39
C PRO A 318 -24.33 -8.83 7.62
N ALA A 319 -23.00 -8.78 7.39
CA ALA A 319 -22.00 -8.96 8.44
C ALA A 319 -21.29 -7.64 8.75
N PRO A 320 -20.90 -7.39 10.02
CA PRO A 320 -20.09 -6.24 10.39
C PRO A 320 -18.74 -6.24 9.65
N GLY A 321 -18.24 -5.05 9.28
CA GLY A 321 -17.00 -4.92 8.51
C GLY A 321 -15.79 -5.61 9.14
N LEU A 322 -15.69 -5.59 10.47
CA LEU A 322 -14.59 -6.24 11.18
C LEU A 322 -14.64 -7.78 11.08
N ARG A 323 -15.85 -8.37 11.08
CA ARG A 323 -16.05 -9.81 10.84
C ARG A 323 -15.65 -10.18 9.41
N VAL A 324 -16.08 -9.37 8.44
CA VAL A 324 -15.73 -9.56 7.02
C VAL A 324 -14.21 -9.48 6.81
N LEU A 325 -13.54 -8.51 7.45
CA LEU A 325 -12.07 -8.39 7.41
C LEU A 325 -11.41 -9.63 7.99
N ALA A 326 -11.83 -10.08 9.17
CA ALA A 326 -11.24 -11.24 9.84
C ALA A 326 -11.42 -12.54 9.02
N LEU A 327 -12.60 -12.77 8.45
CA LEU A 327 -12.84 -13.91 7.56
C LEU A 327 -12.03 -13.83 6.27
N ALA A 328 -11.86 -12.63 5.70
CA ALA A 328 -11.00 -12.42 4.53
C ALA A 328 -9.54 -12.76 4.84
N VAL A 329 -9.03 -12.36 6.01
CA VAL A 329 -7.66 -12.69 6.46
C VAL A 329 -7.50 -14.20 6.61
N VAL A 330 -8.42 -14.88 7.30
CA VAL A 330 -8.37 -16.34 7.44
C VAL A 330 -8.38 -17.01 6.07
N GLY A 331 -9.31 -16.66 5.21
CA GLY A 331 -9.44 -17.27 3.88
C GLY A 331 -8.21 -17.07 3.01
N LEU A 332 -7.65 -15.86 3.00
CA LEU A 332 -6.44 -15.54 2.22
C LEU A 332 -5.20 -16.28 2.75
N LEU A 333 -5.03 -16.39 4.07
CA LEU A 333 -3.90 -17.11 4.67
C LEU A 333 -4.02 -18.64 4.54
N LEU A 334 -5.23 -19.17 4.39
CA LEU A 334 -5.44 -20.58 4.03
C LEU A 334 -5.11 -20.85 2.55
N ILE A 335 -5.32 -19.88 1.66
CA ILE A 335 -4.99 -19.99 0.23
C ILE A 335 -3.48 -19.76 0.01
N ASP A 336 -2.95 -18.69 0.58
CA ASP A 336 -1.52 -18.33 0.49
C ASP A 336 -0.99 -17.81 1.84
N PRO A 337 -0.43 -18.71 2.67
CA PRO A 337 0.07 -18.33 3.99
C PRO A 337 1.28 -17.39 3.93
N LEU A 338 2.03 -17.36 2.82
CA LEU A 338 3.18 -16.45 2.66
C LEU A 338 2.76 -14.97 2.57
N LEU A 339 1.49 -14.68 2.30
CA LEU A 339 0.97 -13.30 2.32
C LEU A 339 1.18 -12.62 3.67
N VAL A 340 1.23 -13.37 4.77
CA VAL A 340 1.52 -12.81 6.12
C VAL A 340 2.88 -12.08 6.16
N ARG A 341 3.83 -12.44 5.30
CA ARG A 341 5.15 -11.80 5.16
C ARG A 341 5.14 -10.59 4.22
N SER A 342 4.05 -10.35 3.50
CA SER A 342 3.91 -9.17 2.64
C SER A 342 3.60 -7.92 3.45
N LEU A 343 4.48 -6.92 3.39
CA LEU A 343 4.25 -5.62 4.04
C LEU A 343 2.97 -4.96 3.54
N GLY A 344 2.68 -5.05 2.24
CA GLY A 344 1.44 -4.51 1.66
C GLY A 344 0.19 -5.16 2.24
N PHE A 345 0.20 -6.49 2.46
CA PHE A 345 -0.89 -7.19 3.12
C PHE A 345 -1.04 -6.76 4.58
N GLN A 346 0.05 -6.73 5.36
CA GLN A 346 0.05 -6.32 6.77
C GLN A 346 -0.50 -4.89 6.93
N LEU A 347 0.05 -3.92 6.21
CA LEU A 347 -0.41 -2.52 6.26
C LEU A 347 -1.88 -2.40 5.87
N SER A 348 -2.31 -3.13 4.85
CA SER A 348 -3.69 -3.11 4.36
C SER A 348 -4.67 -3.66 5.40
N VAL A 349 -4.34 -4.77 6.08
CA VAL A 349 -5.15 -5.36 7.16
C VAL A 349 -5.23 -4.42 8.35
N VAL A 350 -4.08 -3.92 8.82
CA VAL A 350 -3.99 -3.04 9.99
C VAL A 350 -4.69 -1.70 9.74
N ALA A 351 -4.52 -1.09 8.56
CA ALA A 351 -5.22 0.13 8.16
C ALA A 351 -6.74 -0.07 8.16
N SER A 352 -7.22 -1.18 7.57
CA SER A 352 -8.65 -1.48 7.51
C SER A 352 -9.25 -1.71 8.90
N ALA A 353 -8.55 -2.45 9.77
CA ALA A 353 -8.97 -2.63 11.16
C ALA A 353 -9.00 -1.29 11.89
N GLY A 354 -7.97 -0.46 11.72
CA GLY A 354 -7.89 0.88 12.27
C GLY A 354 -9.06 1.77 11.83
N ILE A 355 -9.34 1.82 10.55
CA ILE A 355 -10.48 2.60 10.02
C ILE A 355 -11.80 2.11 10.62
N LEU A 356 -12.05 0.80 10.62
CA LEU A 356 -13.31 0.24 11.13
C LEU A 356 -13.52 0.49 12.63
N VAL A 357 -12.45 0.56 13.40
CA VAL A 357 -12.53 0.67 14.88
C VAL A 357 -12.31 2.10 15.36
N LEU A 358 -11.36 2.85 14.76
CA LEU A 358 -10.94 4.17 15.24
C LEU A 358 -11.66 5.32 14.53
N ALA A 359 -12.00 5.20 13.24
CA ALA A 359 -12.54 6.34 12.51
C ALA A 359 -13.91 6.81 13.07
N PRO A 360 -14.90 5.94 13.42
CA PRO A 360 -16.16 6.40 13.95
C PRO A 360 -16.03 7.21 15.26
N PRO A 361 -15.30 6.75 16.31
CA PRO A 361 -15.14 7.55 17.52
C PRO A 361 -14.25 8.78 17.33
N LEU A 362 -13.34 8.81 16.37
CA LEU A 362 -12.57 10.01 16.02
C LEU A 362 -13.49 11.06 15.36
N ALA A 363 -14.25 10.65 14.35
CA ALA A 363 -15.16 11.55 13.65
C ALA A 363 -16.20 12.20 14.58
N SER A 364 -16.74 11.43 15.54
CA SER A 364 -17.72 11.96 16.51
C SER A 364 -17.14 12.94 17.54
N ARG A 365 -15.81 13.04 17.67
CA ARG A 365 -15.15 13.98 18.59
C ARG A 365 -14.61 15.24 17.92
N LEU A 366 -14.51 15.23 16.60
CA LEU A 366 -14.04 16.41 15.85
C LEU A 366 -15.16 17.46 15.79
N PRO A 367 -14.90 18.71 16.18
CA PRO A 367 -15.86 19.82 16.10
C PRO A 367 -15.95 20.34 14.65
N LEU A 368 -16.24 19.43 13.71
CA LEU A 368 -16.29 19.70 12.26
C LEU A 368 -17.62 19.19 11.69
N PRO A 369 -18.08 19.73 10.56
CA PRO A 369 -19.19 19.15 9.80
C PRO A 369 -18.92 17.66 9.52
N ALA A 370 -19.96 16.82 9.54
CA ALA A 370 -19.84 15.36 9.48
C ALA A 370 -19.00 14.84 8.30
N TRP A 371 -19.12 15.46 7.13
CA TRP A 371 -18.34 15.10 5.94
C TRP A 371 -16.83 15.40 6.14
N LEU A 372 -16.49 16.54 6.75
CA LEU A 372 -15.10 16.95 6.99
C LEU A 372 -14.51 16.15 8.16
N ALA A 373 -15.29 15.92 9.22
CA ALA A 373 -14.89 15.06 10.33
C ALA A 373 -14.53 13.65 9.85
N THR A 374 -15.32 13.08 8.94
CA THR A 374 -15.04 11.79 8.33
C THR A 374 -13.80 11.83 7.43
N ALA A 375 -13.63 12.87 6.61
CA ALA A 375 -12.50 13.06 5.72
C ALA A 375 -11.16 13.15 6.48
N VAL A 376 -11.17 13.68 7.71
CA VAL A 376 -10.00 13.74 8.60
C VAL A 376 -9.84 12.46 9.43
N ALA A 377 -10.94 11.92 9.97
CA ALA A 377 -10.90 10.79 10.88
C ALA A 377 -10.42 9.49 10.19
N VAL A 378 -10.75 9.27 8.93
CA VAL A 378 -10.37 8.06 8.18
C VAL A 378 -8.86 8.00 7.95
N PRO A 379 -8.18 9.02 7.38
CA PRO A 379 -6.71 9.01 7.26
C PRO A 379 -6.02 8.95 8.61
N LEU A 380 -6.51 9.69 9.62
CA LEU A 380 -5.94 9.66 10.97
C LEU A 380 -6.03 8.27 11.60
N ALA A 381 -7.16 7.60 11.48
CA ALA A 381 -7.35 6.24 11.97
C ALA A 381 -6.41 5.24 11.29
N ALA A 382 -6.26 5.33 9.97
CA ALA A 382 -5.33 4.51 9.20
C ALA A 382 -3.89 4.78 9.62
N GLN A 383 -3.49 6.06 9.72
CA GLN A 383 -2.16 6.49 10.13
C GLN A 383 -1.81 5.97 11.53
N LEU A 384 -2.68 6.19 12.52
CA LEU A 384 -2.47 5.71 13.89
C LEU A 384 -2.29 4.20 13.96
N ALA A 385 -3.10 3.46 13.21
CA ALA A 385 -3.03 2.01 13.19
C ALA A 385 -1.75 1.49 12.52
N THR A 386 -1.31 2.09 11.41
CA THR A 386 -0.15 1.63 10.64
C THR A 386 1.19 2.18 11.15
N SER A 387 1.18 3.28 11.91
CA SER A 387 2.40 3.93 12.42
C SER A 387 3.35 3.00 13.16
N PRO A 388 2.92 2.10 14.08
CA PRO A 388 3.85 1.21 14.77
C PRO A 388 4.62 0.31 13.80
N LEU A 389 3.92 -0.22 12.78
CA LEU A 389 4.52 -1.09 11.77
C LEU A 389 5.49 -0.32 10.86
N LEU A 390 5.12 0.89 10.46
CA LEU A 390 5.96 1.76 9.62
C LEU A 390 7.21 2.22 10.37
N VAL A 391 7.08 2.61 11.64
CA VAL A 391 8.23 2.98 12.48
C VAL A 391 9.14 1.79 12.72
N ALA A 392 8.59 0.61 13.01
CA ALA A 392 9.38 -0.60 13.18
C ALA A 392 10.17 -0.98 11.92
N ARG A 393 9.64 -0.66 10.74
CA ARG A 393 10.25 -0.97 9.45
C ARG A 393 11.21 0.10 8.95
N ASN A 394 10.83 1.37 9.08
CA ASN A 394 11.51 2.51 8.47
C ASN A 394 12.21 3.42 9.50
N GLY A 395 12.10 3.15 10.80
CA GLY A 395 12.64 3.98 11.89
C GLY A 395 11.79 5.21 12.22
N SER A 396 11.15 5.83 11.25
CA SER A 396 10.33 7.02 11.42
C SER A 396 9.21 7.13 10.37
N ILE A 397 8.28 8.04 10.62
CA ILE A 397 7.21 8.42 9.68
C ILE A 397 7.20 9.94 9.48
N PRO A 398 6.85 10.44 8.28
CA PRO A 398 6.74 11.87 8.05
C PRO A 398 5.63 12.50 8.88
N ALA A 399 5.93 13.58 9.61
CA ALA A 399 4.91 14.29 10.39
C ALA A 399 3.83 14.92 9.50
N VAL A 400 4.21 15.33 8.30
CA VAL A 400 3.33 15.95 7.29
C VAL A 400 2.34 14.96 6.65
N ALA A 401 2.53 13.64 6.84
CA ALA A 401 1.75 12.61 6.16
C ALA A 401 0.23 12.76 6.37
N LEU A 402 -0.22 13.13 7.57
CA LEU A 402 -1.65 13.33 7.83
C LEU A 402 -2.22 14.46 6.98
N VAL A 403 -1.54 15.61 6.93
CA VAL A 403 -1.96 16.78 6.16
C VAL A 403 -2.00 16.45 4.67
N ALA A 404 -0.94 15.83 4.16
CA ALA A 404 -0.84 15.40 2.77
C ALA A 404 -2.00 14.43 2.40
N ASN A 405 -2.33 13.48 3.27
CA ASN A 405 -3.42 12.53 3.06
C ASN A 405 -4.81 13.18 3.06
N VAL A 406 -5.06 14.12 3.96
CA VAL A 406 -6.34 14.86 4.02
C VAL A 406 -6.54 15.72 2.77
N LEU A 407 -5.46 16.32 2.24
CA LEU A 407 -5.53 17.19 1.06
C LEU A 407 -5.56 16.39 -0.27
N ALA A 408 -4.75 15.33 -0.39
CA ALA A 408 -4.64 14.55 -1.61
C ALA A 408 -5.70 13.44 -1.73
N GLY A 409 -6.13 12.86 -0.59
CA GLY A 409 -7.02 11.69 -0.56
C GLY A 409 -8.36 11.88 -1.30
N PRO A 410 -9.12 12.96 -1.06
CA PRO A 410 -10.37 13.22 -1.79
C PRO A 410 -10.15 13.36 -3.30
N ALA A 411 -9.10 14.06 -3.72
CA ALA A 411 -8.76 14.24 -5.13
C ALA A 411 -8.36 12.90 -5.77
N ALA A 412 -7.56 12.09 -5.08
CA ALA A 412 -7.19 10.76 -5.54
C ALA A 412 -8.43 9.85 -5.72
N GLY A 413 -9.37 9.88 -4.78
CA GLY A 413 -10.64 9.16 -4.90
C GLY A 413 -11.45 9.57 -6.11
N MET A 414 -11.51 10.87 -6.41
CA MET A 414 -12.18 11.39 -7.62
C MET A 414 -11.47 10.96 -8.90
N VAL A 415 -10.12 11.01 -8.95
CA VAL A 415 -9.32 10.51 -10.09
C VAL A 415 -9.56 9.02 -10.32
N MET A 416 -9.55 8.22 -9.24
CA MET A 416 -9.77 6.78 -9.34
C MET A 416 -11.18 6.46 -9.87
N THR A 417 -12.21 7.16 -9.39
CA THR A 417 -13.60 6.97 -9.85
C THR A 417 -13.78 7.40 -11.30
N TRP A 418 -13.30 8.59 -11.65
CA TRP A 418 -13.40 9.13 -12.99
C TRP A 418 -12.54 8.36 -13.98
N GLY A 419 -11.30 8.03 -13.62
CA GLY A 419 -10.36 7.29 -14.44
C GLY A 419 -10.82 5.87 -14.78
N SER A 420 -11.37 5.13 -13.78
CA SER A 420 -11.90 3.79 -13.99
C SER A 420 -13.25 3.74 -14.72
N SER A 421 -13.90 4.87 -14.95
CA SER A 421 -15.15 5.00 -15.69
C SER A 421 -14.97 5.81 -16.97
N ALA A 422 -15.13 7.12 -16.90
CA ALA A 422 -15.04 8.01 -18.07
C ALA A 422 -13.65 8.05 -18.70
N GLY A 423 -12.57 8.02 -17.90
CA GLY A 423 -11.19 7.97 -18.40
C GLY A 423 -10.89 6.71 -19.20
N LEU A 424 -11.42 5.57 -18.79
CA LEU A 424 -11.33 4.33 -19.56
C LEU A 424 -12.12 4.43 -20.86
N LEU A 425 -13.35 4.96 -20.83
CA LEU A 425 -14.19 5.16 -22.03
C LEU A 425 -13.56 6.14 -23.02
N ALA A 426 -12.77 7.10 -22.55
CA ALA A 426 -12.03 8.03 -23.41
C ALA A 426 -11.11 7.32 -24.40
N GLY A 427 -10.64 6.10 -24.09
CA GLY A 427 -9.83 5.27 -25.00
C GLY A 427 -10.55 4.78 -26.26
N TRP A 428 -11.86 4.94 -26.35
CA TRP A 428 -12.66 4.67 -27.56
C TRP A 428 -13.18 5.94 -28.25
N LEU A 429 -12.94 7.13 -27.67
CA LEU A 429 -13.41 8.38 -28.22
C LEU A 429 -12.40 9.00 -29.20
N PRO A 430 -12.87 9.83 -30.16
CA PRO A 430 -11.98 10.67 -30.97
C PRO A 430 -11.16 11.62 -30.09
N GLY A 431 -9.94 11.99 -30.54
CA GLY A 431 -8.97 12.77 -29.80
C GLY A 431 -9.52 14.00 -29.05
N PRO A 432 -10.29 14.92 -29.69
CA PRO A 432 -10.83 16.10 -29.01
C PRO A 432 -11.77 15.76 -27.86
N LEU A 433 -12.63 14.74 -28.01
CA LEU A 433 -13.53 14.29 -26.95
C LEU A 433 -12.77 13.59 -25.83
N ALA A 434 -11.78 12.76 -26.18
CA ALA A 434 -10.91 12.13 -25.18
C ALA A 434 -10.18 13.19 -24.34
N THR A 435 -9.70 14.29 -24.95
CA THR A 435 -9.07 15.40 -24.25
C THR A 435 -10.06 16.07 -23.27
N LEU A 436 -11.27 16.37 -23.72
CA LEU A 436 -12.30 16.98 -22.87
C LEU A 436 -12.63 16.11 -21.64
N VAL A 437 -12.79 14.80 -21.86
CA VAL A 437 -13.04 13.82 -20.78
C VAL A 437 -11.87 13.71 -19.81
N SER A 438 -10.63 13.94 -20.27
CA SER A 438 -9.43 13.87 -19.45
C SER A 438 -9.15 15.12 -18.62
N LEU A 439 -9.77 16.28 -18.94
CA LEU A 439 -9.53 17.55 -18.24
C LEU A 439 -9.80 17.49 -16.72
N PRO A 440 -10.88 16.90 -16.21
CA PRO A 440 -11.10 16.80 -14.77
C PRO A 440 -9.98 16.02 -14.09
N SER A 441 -9.51 14.93 -14.71
CA SER A 441 -8.37 14.17 -14.20
C SER A 441 -7.09 15.00 -14.16
N LEU A 442 -6.81 15.81 -15.18
CA LEU A 442 -5.63 16.68 -15.22
C LEU A 442 -5.59 17.65 -14.04
N ILE A 443 -6.70 18.32 -13.76
CA ILE A 443 -6.78 19.28 -12.64
C ILE A 443 -6.52 18.58 -11.30
N LEU A 444 -7.16 17.43 -11.09
CA LEU A 444 -7.01 16.66 -9.85
C LEU A 444 -5.59 16.06 -9.70
N LEU A 445 -5.00 15.55 -10.80
CA LEU A 445 -3.63 15.03 -10.80
C LEU A 445 -2.62 16.13 -10.46
N ARG A 446 -2.79 17.33 -11.05
CA ARG A 446 -1.96 18.50 -10.74
C ARG A 446 -2.10 18.92 -9.28
N TRP A 447 -3.31 18.87 -8.73
CA TRP A 447 -3.53 19.12 -7.30
C TRP A 447 -2.75 18.12 -6.45
N ILE A 448 -2.88 16.81 -6.70
CA ILE A 448 -2.19 15.76 -5.95
C ILE A 448 -0.66 15.93 -6.03
N SER A 449 -0.13 16.18 -7.23
CA SER A 449 1.30 16.41 -7.44
C SER A 449 1.78 17.66 -6.70
N THR A 450 1.00 18.75 -6.73
CA THR A 450 1.32 20.00 -6.02
C THR A 450 1.33 19.78 -4.52
N VAL A 451 0.35 19.07 -3.95
CA VAL A 451 0.33 18.71 -2.53
C VAL A 451 1.58 17.90 -2.17
N ALA A 452 1.91 16.87 -2.96
CA ALA A 452 3.09 16.05 -2.71
C ALA A 452 4.37 16.88 -2.72
N LEU A 453 4.59 17.69 -3.77
CA LEU A 453 5.81 18.51 -3.93
C LEU A 453 5.90 19.63 -2.89
N THR A 454 4.79 20.25 -2.51
CA THR A 454 4.79 21.31 -1.49
C THR A 454 5.07 20.75 -0.10
N CYS A 455 4.42 19.64 0.23
CA CYS A 455 4.61 18.96 1.51
C CYS A 455 6.03 18.37 1.67
N THR A 456 6.78 18.10 0.59
CA THR A 456 8.17 17.66 0.71
C THR A 456 9.08 18.69 1.36
N ARG A 457 8.75 19.98 1.29
CA ARG A 457 9.48 21.05 1.97
C ARG A 457 9.35 20.96 3.49
N LEU A 458 8.28 20.30 3.98
CA LEU A 458 8.00 20.06 5.40
C LEU A 458 8.37 18.61 5.83
N ALA A 459 8.86 17.81 4.90
CA ALA A 459 9.19 16.39 5.14
C ALA A 459 10.40 16.14 6.06
N PRO A 460 11.34 17.06 6.30
CA PRO A 460 12.40 16.84 7.30
C PRO A 460 11.84 16.53 8.70
N TRP A 461 10.63 16.98 8.98
CA TRP A 461 9.98 16.72 10.27
C TRP A 461 9.42 15.29 10.30
N THR A 462 10.11 14.42 11.03
CA THR A 462 9.73 13.02 11.17
C THR A 462 9.41 12.67 12.61
N LEU A 463 8.50 11.69 12.79
CA LEU A 463 8.15 11.13 14.09
C LEU A 463 8.84 9.78 14.23
N GLY A 464 9.85 9.72 15.07
CA GLY A 464 10.52 8.46 15.44
C GLY A 464 9.75 7.64 16.45
N GLY A 465 10.28 6.44 16.78
CA GLY A 465 9.66 5.53 17.74
C GLY A 465 9.40 6.15 19.10
N PRO A 466 10.36 6.83 19.75
CA PRO A 466 10.16 7.46 21.06
C PRO A 466 9.09 8.55 21.05
N THR A 467 9.10 9.43 20.02
CA THR A 467 8.10 10.50 19.88
C THR A 467 6.70 9.95 19.63
N LEU A 468 6.58 8.93 18.80
CA LEU A 468 5.30 8.26 18.57
C LEU A 468 4.78 7.58 19.85
N ALA A 469 5.64 6.88 20.58
CA ALA A 469 5.30 6.25 21.85
C ALA A 469 4.83 7.30 22.87
N ALA A 470 5.52 8.43 22.99
CA ALA A 470 5.14 9.53 23.86
C ALA A 470 3.78 10.13 23.49
N LEU A 471 3.51 10.35 22.18
CA LEU A 471 2.21 10.86 21.70
C LEU A 471 1.07 9.88 21.98
N LEU A 472 1.29 8.58 21.76
CA LEU A 472 0.30 7.55 22.05
C LEU A 472 0.03 7.43 23.55
N ALA A 473 1.07 7.50 24.39
CA ALA A 473 0.95 7.51 25.83
C ALA A 473 0.20 8.76 26.33
N ALA A 474 0.53 9.95 25.81
CA ALA A 474 -0.17 11.18 26.15
C ALA A 474 -1.65 11.12 25.77
N ALA A 475 -1.97 10.62 24.58
CA ALA A 475 -3.35 10.41 24.13
C ALA A 475 -4.10 9.43 25.04
N ALA A 476 -3.45 8.34 25.48
CA ALA A 476 -4.03 7.39 26.41
C ALA A 476 -4.31 8.02 27.79
N VAL A 477 -3.37 8.81 28.33
CA VAL A 477 -3.53 9.54 29.60
C VAL A 477 -4.68 10.55 29.54
N VAL A 478 -4.76 11.35 28.47
CA VAL A 478 -5.86 12.30 28.26
C VAL A 478 -7.21 11.57 28.22
N GLN A 479 -7.26 10.43 27.52
CA GLN A 479 -8.48 9.61 27.44
C GLN A 479 -8.89 9.03 28.81
N LEU A 480 -7.91 8.57 29.60
CA LEU A 480 -8.17 8.07 30.96
C LEU A 480 -8.70 9.18 31.88
N ARG A 481 -8.10 10.37 31.84
CA ARG A 481 -8.55 11.54 32.60
C ARG A 481 -9.96 11.98 32.23
N HIS A 482 -10.30 12.03 30.96
CA HIS A 482 -11.67 12.31 30.50
C HIS A 482 -12.66 11.24 30.96
N SER A 483 -12.25 9.98 30.97
CA SER A 483 -13.08 8.87 31.45
C SER A 483 -13.35 8.95 32.95
N GLN A 484 -12.40 9.43 33.74
CA GLN A 484 -12.56 9.61 35.21
C GLN A 484 -13.48 10.81 35.54
N LYS A 485 -13.34 11.95 34.82
CA LYS A 485 -14.22 13.13 34.99
C LYS A 485 -15.68 12.82 34.68
N SER A 486 -15.96 12.02 33.67
CA SER A 486 -17.33 11.61 33.32
C SER A 486 -17.92 10.59 34.30
N GLY A 487 -17.09 9.86 35.04
CA GLY A 487 -17.51 8.93 36.10
C GLY A 487 -17.79 9.63 37.43
N GLY A 488 -17.04 10.69 37.72
CA GLY A 488 -17.21 11.48 38.96
C GLY A 488 -18.47 12.34 39.00
N LEU A 489 -18.90 12.87 37.82
CA LEU A 489 -20.14 13.63 37.70
C LEU A 489 -21.40 12.75 37.76
N ALA A 490 -21.29 11.47 37.43
CA ALA A 490 -22.41 10.53 37.54
C ALA A 490 -22.60 10.01 38.98
N SER A 491 -21.56 10.06 39.84
CA SER A 491 -21.65 9.67 41.25
C SER A 491 -22.04 10.81 42.19
N ALA A 492 -21.91 12.07 41.76
CA ALA A 492 -22.29 13.24 42.56
C ALA A 492 -23.77 13.64 42.43
N GLY A 493 -24.51 13.04 41.46
CA GLY A 493 -25.94 13.31 41.24
C GLY A 493 -26.91 12.22 41.69
N ALA A 494 -26.43 11.13 42.26
CA ALA A 494 -27.27 10.01 42.73
C ALA A 494 -27.57 10.11 44.23
N GLY A 495 -28.37 11.11 44.58
CA GLY A 495 -29.16 11.11 45.81
C GLY A 495 -30.56 10.63 45.46
N THR A 496 -30.91 9.46 46.01
CA THR A 496 -32.25 8.87 46.15
C THR A 496 -33.02 8.45 44.91
N THR A 497 -33.35 7.19 44.99
CA THR A 497 -34.48 6.38 44.51
C THR A 497 -34.27 5.50 43.28
N ASP A 498 -34.48 4.19 43.59
CA ASP A 498 -35.04 3.10 42.81
C ASP A 498 -34.19 2.29 41.80
N LEU A 499 -33.95 1.04 42.27
CA LEU A 499 -34.08 -0.27 41.61
C LEU A 499 -33.99 -0.24 40.03
N GLU A 500 -32.79 -0.06 39.51
CA GLU A 500 -32.46 -0.58 38.18
C GLU A 500 -31.10 -1.29 38.21
N GLY A 501 -31.06 -2.46 37.59
CA GLY A 501 -29.90 -3.35 37.57
C GLY A 501 -28.64 -2.72 36.99
N PRO A 502 -27.45 -3.36 37.08
CA PRO A 502 -26.16 -2.76 36.79
C PRO A 502 -26.09 -2.22 35.36
N ALA A 503 -26.11 -0.91 35.22
CA ALA A 503 -26.00 -0.19 33.95
C ALA A 503 -24.73 -0.65 33.21
N SER A 504 -24.90 -1.25 32.07
CA SER A 504 -23.80 -1.67 31.20
C SER A 504 -22.95 -0.45 30.85
N PRO A 505 -21.60 -0.52 31.01
CA PRO A 505 -20.71 0.62 30.75
C PRO A 505 -20.92 1.15 29.32
N PRO A 506 -20.86 2.47 29.10
CA PRO A 506 -21.16 3.09 27.83
C PRO A 506 -20.33 2.49 26.69
N ARG A 507 -20.96 2.25 25.56
CA ARG A 507 -20.38 1.56 24.35
C ARG A 507 -19.00 2.10 23.95
N SER A 508 -18.67 3.35 24.24
CA SER A 508 -17.39 4.00 23.98
C SER A 508 -16.22 3.42 24.79
N ARG A 509 -16.43 3.01 26.04
CA ARG A 509 -15.39 2.41 26.91
C ARG A 509 -15.02 0.99 26.44
N ARG A 510 -16.01 0.23 25.96
CA ARG A 510 -15.78 -1.11 25.40
C ARG A 510 -15.04 -1.04 24.06
N ALA A 511 -15.33 -0.05 23.21
CA ALA A 511 -14.62 0.18 21.96
C ALA A 511 -13.14 0.52 22.21
N PHE A 512 -12.82 1.41 23.15
CA PHE A 512 -11.44 1.79 23.44
C PHE A 512 -10.60 0.64 24.02
N ARG A 513 -11.15 -0.15 24.97
CA ARG A 513 -10.45 -1.34 25.48
C ARG A 513 -10.20 -2.38 24.39
N ARG A 514 -11.10 -2.50 23.40
CA ARG A 514 -10.91 -3.35 22.21
C ARG A 514 -9.81 -2.83 21.30
N VAL A 515 -9.72 -1.51 21.12
CA VAL A 515 -8.65 -0.85 20.33
C VAL A 515 -7.30 -1.03 20.98
N ALA A 516 -7.19 -0.75 22.29
CA ALA A 516 -5.95 -0.94 23.02
C ALA A 516 -5.49 -2.41 22.99
N ALA A 517 -6.42 -3.36 23.11
CA ALA A 517 -6.13 -4.78 23.00
C ALA A 517 -5.73 -5.20 21.57
N LEU A 518 -6.35 -4.64 20.55
CA LEU A 518 -6.00 -4.90 19.14
C LEU A 518 -4.65 -4.28 18.76
N LEU A 519 -4.37 -3.06 19.20
CA LEU A 519 -3.07 -2.41 19.00
C LEU A 519 -1.96 -3.10 19.81
N ALA A 520 -2.23 -3.53 21.03
CA ALA A 520 -1.31 -4.32 21.84
C ALA A 520 -1.10 -5.72 21.24
N GLY A 521 -2.15 -6.36 20.75
CA GLY A 521 -2.07 -7.64 20.04
C GLY A 521 -1.32 -7.53 18.71
N ALA A 522 -1.58 -6.49 17.94
CA ALA A 522 -0.83 -6.21 16.72
C ALA A 522 0.64 -5.88 17.00
N ALA A 523 0.93 -5.11 18.06
CA ALA A 523 2.29 -4.84 18.51
C ALA A 523 3.00 -6.11 19.01
N LEU A 524 2.29 -6.98 19.76
CA LEU A 524 2.84 -8.27 20.23
C LEU A 524 3.11 -9.24 19.08
N LEU A 525 2.24 -9.29 18.06
CA LEU A 525 2.44 -10.08 16.84
C LEU A 525 3.59 -9.54 15.97
N MET A 526 3.99 -8.28 16.17
CA MET A 526 5.07 -7.60 15.43
C MET A 526 6.43 -7.69 16.13
N VAL A 527 6.48 -8.03 17.42
CA VAL A 527 7.75 -8.20 18.18
C VAL A 527 8.70 -9.22 17.53
N PRO A 528 8.23 -10.35 16.95
CA PRO A 528 9.11 -11.27 16.24
C PRO A 528 9.69 -10.70 14.95
N THR A 529 9.00 -9.73 14.30
CA THR A 529 9.49 -9.11 13.06
C THR A 529 10.68 -8.19 13.29
N LEU A 530 10.83 -7.67 14.52
CA LEU A 530 11.91 -6.76 14.89
C LEU A 530 13.26 -7.46 15.05
N ARG A 531 13.28 -8.80 15.18
CA ARG A 531 14.50 -9.57 15.43
C ARG A 531 15.12 -10.26 14.20
N GLY A 532 14.53 -10.18 13.01
CA GLY A 532 14.94 -11.03 11.90
C GLY A 532 15.04 -10.41 10.51
N THR A 533 14.71 -9.15 10.31
CA THR A 533 14.96 -8.47 9.03
C THR A 533 15.99 -7.37 9.25
N PRO A 534 17.04 -7.27 8.41
CA PRO A 534 17.88 -6.09 8.43
C PRO A 534 16.95 -4.89 8.22
N THR A 535 16.87 -4.06 9.23
CA THR A 535 16.20 -2.78 9.13
C THR A 535 16.84 -2.03 7.97
N VAL A 536 16.14 -1.94 6.85
CA VAL A 536 16.39 -0.86 5.89
C VAL A 536 15.85 0.39 6.58
N GLY A 537 16.50 0.74 7.67
CA GLY A 537 16.25 1.98 8.39
C GLY A 537 16.75 3.14 7.53
N TRP A 538 16.35 4.31 7.87
CA TRP A 538 16.87 5.58 7.37
C TRP A 538 18.39 5.75 7.64
N GLY A 539 19.10 4.70 8.05
CA GLY A 539 20.52 4.49 8.14
C GLY A 539 21.02 3.44 7.18
N ALA A 540 20.28 3.11 6.11
CA ALA A 540 20.76 2.19 5.10
C ALA A 540 22.08 2.70 4.54
N ASN A 541 23.09 1.82 4.45
CA ASN A 541 24.35 2.11 3.78
C ASN A 541 24.06 2.73 2.41
N LEU A 542 24.86 3.72 2.03
CA LEU A 542 24.76 4.32 0.72
C LEU A 542 24.82 3.21 -0.35
N PRO A 543 24.08 3.34 -1.46
CA PRO A 543 24.18 2.37 -2.54
C PRO A 543 25.61 2.23 -3.02
N ALA A 544 26.04 1.02 -3.35
CA ALA A 544 27.38 0.80 -3.86
C ALA A 544 27.68 1.73 -5.05
N GLY A 545 28.71 2.54 -4.92
CA GLY A 545 29.10 3.54 -5.91
C GLY A 545 28.57 4.94 -5.66
N VAL A 546 28.12 5.23 -4.45
CA VAL A 546 27.81 6.56 -3.98
C VAL A 546 28.53 6.78 -2.66
N ASP A 547 29.29 7.86 -2.58
CA ASP A 547 29.96 8.31 -1.38
C ASP A 547 29.43 9.71 -1.03
N LEU A 548 29.17 9.96 0.23
CA LEU A 548 28.70 11.24 0.77
C LEU A 548 29.72 11.74 1.78
N HIS A 549 30.30 12.89 1.52
CA HIS A 549 31.20 13.60 2.41
C HIS A 549 30.48 14.84 2.94
N ARG A 550 30.59 15.10 4.22
CA ARG A 550 29.92 16.20 4.89
C ARG A 550 30.89 16.91 5.84
N TRP A 551 30.82 18.24 5.82
CA TRP A 551 31.43 19.10 6.84
C TRP A 551 30.47 20.23 7.19
N ALA A 552 29.98 20.25 8.41
CA ALA A 552 28.94 21.19 8.86
C ALA A 552 27.69 21.14 7.95
N SER A 553 27.43 22.18 7.16
CA SER A 553 26.32 22.26 6.20
C SER A 553 26.73 21.92 4.77
N ASP A 554 28.03 21.71 4.52
CA ASP A 554 28.56 21.54 3.17
C ASP A 554 28.57 20.07 2.79
N GLU A 555 27.99 19.72 1.65
CA GLU A 555 27.76 18.35 1.25
C GLU A 555 28.31 18.08 -0.15
N VAL A 556 29.15 17.05 -0.24
CA VAL A 556 29.75 16.55 -1.49
C VAL A 556 29.27 15.13 -1.75
N VAL A 557 28.66 14.89 -2.89
CA VAL A 557 28.22 13.56 -3.32
C VAL A 557 29.06 13.08 -4.49
N ILE A 558 29.69 11.93 -4.35
CA ILE A 558 30.50 11.29 -5.40
C ILE A 558 29.74 10.09 -5.97
N ILE A 559 29.58 10.02 -7.28
CA ILE A 559 28.90 8.93 -7.99
C ILE A 559 29.91 8.20 -8.89
N THR A 560 30.33 7.02 -8.45
CA THR A 560 31.34 6.20 -9.14
C THR A 560 30.73 5.17 -10.11
N ARG A 561 29.44 4.84 -9.95
CA ARG A 561 28.72 3.85 -10.77
C ARG A 561 27.29 4.29 -11.04
N PRO A 562 26.64 3.74 -12.07
CA PRO A 562 25.19 3.89 -12.23
C PRO A 562 24.44 3.35 -11.03
N VAL A 563 23.60 4.16 -10.41
CA VAL A 563 22.78 3.81 -9.25
C VAL A 563 21.31 3.96 -9.60
N GLU A 564 20.47 3.07 -9.07
CA GLU A 564 19.04 3.18 -9.25
C GLU A 564 18.52 4.48 -8.61
N PRO A 565 17.85 5.37 -9.38
CA PRO A 565 17.46 6.69 -8.91
C PRO A 565 16.62 6.69 -7.63
N SER A 566 15.68 5.75 -7.52
CA SER A 566 14.83 5.61 -6.33
C SER A 566 15.61 5.14 -5.09
N ALA A 567 16.63 4.30 -5.26
CA ALA A 567 17.52 3.87 -4.19
C ALA A 567 18.43 5.01 -3.73
N LEU A 568 18.96 5.79 -4.68
CA LEU A 568 19.80 6.96 -4.41
C LEU A 568 19.04 8.01 -3.59
N LEU A 569 17.88 8.44 -4.07
CA LEU A 569 17.06 9.45 -3.37
C LEU A 569 16.64 8.98 -1.98
N ARG A 570 16.27 7.70 -1.85
CA ARG A 570 15.89 7.11 -0.56
C ARG A 570 17.06 7.09 0.42
N ALA A 571 18.26 6.73 -0.03
CA ALA A 571 19.44 6.65 0.81
C ALA A 571 19.93 8.03 1.28
N LEU A 572 19.76 9.05 0.45
CA LEU A 572 20.17 10.44 0.77
C LEU A 572 19.10 11.19 1.56
N ARG A 573 17.85 10.73 1.54
CA ARG A 573 16.76 11.37 2.29
C ARG A 573 17.03 11.35 3.79
N GLY A 574 16.97 12.53 4.43
CA GLY A 574 17.26 12.70 5.86
C GLY A 574 18.77 12.69 6.21
N ARG A 575 19.63 12.54 5.20
CA ARG A 575 21.08 12.76 5.34
C ARG A 575 21.48 14.12 4.79
N ILE A 576 20.72 14.64 3.85
CA ILE A 576 20.91 15.96 3.23
C ILE A 576 19.84 16.89 3.79
N ASP A 577 20.27 17.92 4.53
CA ASP A 577 19.37 18.87 5.19
C ASP A 577 19.17 20.17 4.39
N GLY A 578 19.83 20.32 3.25
CA GLY A 578 19.81 21.53 2.43
C GLY A 578 20.01 21.27 0.95
N ASN A 579 20.79 22.12 0.33
CA ASN A 579 21.27 21.95 -1.03
C ASN A 579 22.59 21.16 -1.00
N ILE A 580 22.84 20.41 -2.08
CA ILE A 580 24.15 19.80 -2.29
C ILE A 580 25.02 20.86 -2.97
N GLU A 581 26.21 21.17 -2.42
CA GLU A 581 27.13 22.14 -3.02
C GLU A 581 27.81 21.54 -4.26
N LEU A 582 28.27 20.30 -4.15
CA LEU A 582 29.01 19.64 -5.22
C LEU A 582 28.57 18.19 -5.45
N VAL A 583 28.32 17.86 -6.71
CA VAL A 583 28.16 16.47 -7.17
C VAL A 583 29.29 16.13 -8.12
N VAL A 584 30.05 15.08 -7.83
CA VAL A 584 31.12 14.60 -8.70
C VAL A 584 30.74 13.26 -9.31
N VAL A 585 30.69 13.19 -10.63
CA VAL A 585 30.50 11.94 -11.38
C VAL A 585 31.86 11.48 -11.87
N THR A 586 32.32 10.34 -11.40
CA THR A 586 33.60 9.78 -11.81
C THR A 586 33.49 8.83 -13.00
N SER A 587 32.30 8.32 -13.29
CA SER A 587 32.03 7.40 -14.38
C SER A 587 31.52 8.12 -15.63
N ALA A 588 32.03 7.76 -16.80
CA ALA A 588 31.57 8.28 -18.09
C ALA A 588 30.16 7.77 -18.51
N SER A 589 29.55 6.88 -17.71
CA SER A 589 28.28 6.22 -18.06
C SER A 589 27.09 7.18 -18.01
N ASP A 590 26.15 7.01 -18.97
CA ASP A 590 24.87 7.74 -18.97
C ASP A 590 24.01 7.49 -17.74
N GLY A 591 24.18 6.33 -17.10
CA GLY A 591 23.48 5.97 -15.88
C GLY A 591 23.93 6.83 -14.69
N ALA A 592 25.22 6.98 -14.48
CA ALA A 592 25.78 7.84 -13.43
C ALA A 592 25.42 9.31 -13.65
N TRP A 593 25.49 9.77 -14.89
CA TRP A 593 25.04 11.13 -15.24
C TRP A 593 23.57 11.36 -14.90
N ARG A 594 22.68 10.42 -15.23
CA ARG A 594 21.24 10.54 -14.87
C ARG A 594 21.04 10.65 -13.37
N SER A 595 21.83 9.94 -12.57
CA SER A 595 21.80 10.04 -11.11
C SER A 595 22.20 11.42 -10.63
N ALA A 596 23.27 12.00 -11.18
CA ALA A 596 23.72 13.36 -10.83
C ALA A 596 22.71 14.45 -11.25
N ALA A 597 22.17 14.35 -12.46
CA ALA A 597 21.13 15.25 -12.95
C ALA A 597 19.87 15.20 -12.07
N LEU A 598 19.55 14.04 -11.51
CA LEU A 598 18.46 13.85 -10.57
C LEU A 598 18.73 14.55 -9.24
N LEU A 599 19.95 14.40 -8.68
CA LEU A 599 20.35 15.08 -7.45
C LEU A 599 20.31 16.60 -7.62
N ARG A 600 20.82 17.11 -8.73
CA ARG A 600 20.74 18.54 -9.06
C ARG A 600 19.28 19.03 -9.07
N LYS A 601 18.37 18.27 -9.65
CA LYS A 601 16.95 18.64 -9.71
C LYS A 601 16.26 18.54 -8.35
N ARG A 602 16.68 17.62 -7.49
CA ARG A 602 16.03 17.34 -6.18
C ARG A 602 16.56 18.21 -5.06
N TYR A 603 17.89 18.38 -5.00
CA TYR A 603 18.60 19.06 -3.92
C TYR A 603 19.26 20.36 -4.35
N GLY A 604 19.05 20.81 -5.60
CA GLY A 604 19.57 22.09 -6.08
C GLY A 604 21.09 22.14 -6.16
N ALA A 605 21.77 21.03 -6.54
CA ALA A 605 23.23 20.99 -6.60
C ALA A 605 23.81 22.16 -7.43
N GLU A 606 24.65 22.97 -6.79
CA GLU A 606 25.20 24.18 -7.39
C GLU A 606 26.21 23.84 -8.50
N VAL A 607 27.10 22.91 -8.20
CA VAL A 607 28.16 22.48 -9.12
C VAL A 607 28.03 20.98 -9.37
N VAL A 608 28.08 20.60 -10.63
CA VAL A 608 28.16 19.19 -11.04
C VAL A 608 29.40 19.02 -11.91
N LEU A 609 30.32 18.17 -11.48
CA LEU A 609 31.51 17.79 -12.26
C LEU A 609 31.24 16.44 -12.96
N ALA A 610 31.65 16.33 -14.21
CA ALA A 610 31.57 15.11 -14.98
C ALA A 610 32.78 14.89 -15.88
N PRO A 611 33.19 13.62 -16.15
CA PRO A 611 34.35 13.32 -17.00
C PRO A 611 34.09 13.60 -18.49
N LEU A 612 32.84 13.77 -18.87
CA LEU A 612 32.43 14.10 -20.25
C LEU A 612 31.57 15.37 -20.24
N ALA A 613 31.64 16.14 -21.32
CA ALA A 613 30.78 17.31 -21.51
C ALA A 613 29.29 16.89 -21.46
N ARG A 614 28.55 17.47 -20.49
CA ARG A 614 27.13 17.21 -20.27
C ARG A 614 26.36 18.53 -20.05
N PRO A 615 25.09 18.61 -20.45
CA PRO A 615 24.29 19.82 -20.24
C PRO A 615 24.20 20.19 -18.75
N GLY A 616 24.76 21.33 -18.39
CA GLY A 616 24.74 21.83 -17.01
C GLY A 616 25.71 21.16 -16.05
N ALA A 617 26.75 20.50 -16.56
CA ALA A 617 27.92 20.08 -15.79
C ALA A 617 29.17 20.84 -16.27
N GLN A 618 30.09 21.00 -15.36
CA GLN A 618 31.45 21.41 -15.67
C GLN A 618 32.27 20.17 -16.01
N LEU A 619 33.15 20.30 -17.02
CA LEU A 619 34.07 19.23 -17.37
C LEU A 619 35.13 19.11 -16.27
N ALA A 620 35.23 17.94 -15.66
CA ALA A 620 36.21 17.64 -14.65
C ALA A 620 37.57 17.36 -15.31
N ALA A 621 38.62 18.04 -14.87
CA ALA A 621 39.99 17.86 -15.34
C ALA A 621 40.86 17.26 -14.24
N PRO A 622 41.76 16.30 -14.54
CA PRO A 622 42.77 15.83 -13.58
C PRO A 622 43.60 16.97 -13.03
N GLY A 623 43.85 17.00 -11.72
CA GLY A 623 44.54 18.08 -11.01
C GLY A 623 43.64 19.25 -10.63
N GLN A 624 42.39 19.25 -11.01
CA GLN A 624 41.43 20.28 -10.59
C GLN A 624 41.15 20.15 -9.08
N ARG A 625 41.28 21.26 -8.37
CA ARG A 625 40.95 21.35 -6.95
C ARG A 625 39.79 22.31 -6.76
N LEU A 626 38.84 21.89 -5.92
CA LEU A 626 37.67 22.68 -5.55
C LEU A 626 37.60 22.74 -4.04
N GLU A 627 37.30 23.89 -3.52
CA GLU A 627 37.03 24.11 -2.11
C GLU A 627 35.50 24.23 -1.94
N VAL A 628 34.92 23.37 -1.10
CA VAL A 628 33.51 23.38 -0.74
C VAL A 628 33.42 23.53 0.77
N GLY A 629 33.30 24.77 1.22
CA GLY A 629 33.44 25.10 2.63
C GLY A 629 34.82 24.72 3.16
N GLN A 630 34.90 23.77 4.06
CA GLN A 630 36.17 23.23 4.57
C GLN A 630 36.60 21.93 3.89
N LEU A 631 35.78 21.39 3.01
CA LEU A 631 36.13 20.22 2.22
C LEU A 631 36.99 20.63 1.01
N GLN A 632 38.09 19.92 0.82
CA GLN A 632 38.91 20.04 -0.38
C GLN A 632 38.71 18.80 -1.26
N VAL A 633 38.27 19.02 -2.48
CA VAL A 633 38.00 18.00 -3.47
C VAL A 633 39.00 18.07 -4.60
N GLU A 634 39.86 17.07 -4.74
CA GLU A 634 40.85 16.98 -5.80
C GLU A 634 40.47 15.88 -6.81
N VAL A 635 40.39 16.26 -8.07
CA VAL A 635 40.11 15.32 -9.18
C VAL A 635 41.42 14.70 -9.66
N VAL A 636 41.52 13.37 -9.60
CA VAL A 636 42.73 12.64 -9.99
C VAL A 636 42.42 11.76 -11.20
N ALA A 637 43.33 11.68 -12.14
CA ALA A 637 43.20 10.77 -13.30
C ALA A 637 43.13 9.31 -12.84
N ASN A 638 42.21 8.53 -13.44
CA ASN A 638 42.17 7.09 -13.24
C ASN A 638 42.92 6.37 -14.39
N PRO A 639 44.17 5.90 -14.15
CA PRO A 639 44.99 5.30 -15.21
C PRO A 639 44.45 3.98 -15.78
N SER A 640 43.48 3.36 -15.12
CA SER A 640 42.96 2.03 -15.50
C SER A 640 41.59 2.04 -16.16
N LYS A 641 40.91 3.19 -16.27
CA LYS A 641 39.53 3.30 -16.82
C LYS A 641 39.30 4.70 -17.41
N ASP A 642 38.38 4.80 -18.37
CA ASP A 642 37.84 6.07 -18.89
C ASP A 642 37.00 6.80 -17.81
N GLY A 643 37.58 7.08 -16.65
CA GLY A 643 36.92 7.70 -15.50
C GLY A 643 37.91 8.55 -14.68
N LEU A 644 37.40 9.14 -13.62
CA LEU A 644 38.16 9.96 -12.68
C LEU A 644 38.14 9.32 -11.30
N ASN A 645 39.17 9.55 -10.52
CA ASN A 645 39.17 9.34 -9.08
C ASN A 645 39.03 10.69 -8.39
N VAL A 646 38.53 10.70 -7.17
CA VAL A 646 38.34 11.88 -6.36
C VAL A 646 38.93 11.64 -4.99
N LEU A 647 39.74 12.58 -4.52
CA LEU A 647 40.24 12.61 -3.15
C LEU A 647 39.50 13.74 -2.43
N VAL A 648 38.91 13.43 -1.29
CA VAL A 648 38.29 14.42 -0.42
C VAL A 648 39.08 14.47 0.87
N SER A 649 39.46 15.68 1.28
CA SER A 649 40.17 15.95 2.54
C SER A 649 39.41 17.00 3.35
N GLY A 650 39.52 16.94 4.67
CA GLY A 650 38.78 17.81 5.58
C GLY A 650 37.47 17.18 6.07
N ASP A 651 37.25 15.90 5.81
CA ASP A 651 36.05 15.18 6.28
C ASP A 651 36.09 14.98 7.80
N GLU A 652 35.05 15.38 8.51
CA GLU A 652 34.85 14.92 9.89
C GLU A 652 34.44 13.44 9.82
N ASP A 653 35.23 12.57 10.46
CA ASP A 653 34.92 11.13 10.59
C ASP A 653 33.45 10.94 10.99
N VAL A 654 32.60 10.68 10.02
CA VAL A 654 31.24 10.21 10.27
C VAL A 654 31.37 8.74 10.67
N PRO A 655 31.09 8.35 11.92
CA PRO A 655 31.16 6.95 12.32
C PRO A 655 30.20 6.12 11.45
N PRO A 656 30.59 4.89 11.10
CA PRO A 656 29.91 4.03 10.13
C PRO A 656 28.45 3.69 10.48
#